data_0f9d3c43663ca81b03fad1392848a841
#
_entry.id   0f9d3c43663ca81b03fad1392848a841
#
_cell.length_a   1.000
_cell.length_b   1.000
_cell.length_c   1.000
_cell.angle_alpha   90.00
_cell.angle_beta   90.00
_cell.angle_gamma   90.00
#
_symmetry.space_group_name_H-M   'P 1'
#
loop_
_entity.id
_entity.type
_entity.pdbx_description
1 polymer ?
#
loop_
_entity_poly.entity_id
_entity_poly.type
_entity_poly.pdbx_seq_one_letter_code
_entity_poly.pdbx_strand_id
1 'polypeptide(L)'
;MVFLPRPNRPSIKALGTTCRAFSQSLLPSPSIVAERFRYFPPTPPATHYASPWPNHALPPTSLAPGLKHWNLGYVVTMEYKGQQEPLIRTSSPAPLAQDFARQQVSKQQRSNYHSSSISSKVASTMVSQSVNKTGLHPAGVQPSKDHTEIEEELHDRAHIDYDRVAIVANPSVAALYEDALVYESGSAITSTGALSAYSGAKTGRSPSDKRIVEEDSSKNDVWWGPVNKPMTPDVRSSPFHGALADCSRVLPSIPASLLQAPLPRIAAHAGSALGEIPHVGAFRNRSLIDTQVWRINRERAIDYLNTRNRIYVVDGFAGWDERYRIRVRVVCARAYHALFMRNMLIRPSKEELEHFHPDYVIYNAGAFPANRYTAGMTSSTSVAINFAEKEMVILGTEYAGEMKKGIFTVLFFEMPVKHNVLTLHSSANEGQDGDVTVFFGLSGTGKTTLSADPKRALIGDDEHCWSDTGVFNIEGGCYAKTIGLSAEKEPDIFGAIRFGAILENVVFDPSSRVVDYDDDTLTENTRCAYPIEYIENTKIPCISNNHPKNIVLLTCDARGVLPPISKLSSEQTMYHFISGYTSKMAGTEQGVTEPQATFSSCFAQPFLALHPMRYAKMLAEKIEEHKANAWLLNTGWVGAGATTGGKRCPLKYTRAILDAIHSGELANVEYEVYDTFGLSVPKTCPNVPDELLNPAKSWNGTADFKGEVEKLGKLFMENFKKYEDEATPEVLKAGPHVCCCPKH
;
A
#
# COMPACT_ATOMS: atom_id res chain seq x y z
N MET A 1 -21.41 -57.12 -17.20
CA MET A 1 -21.76 -57.74 -18.51
C MET A 1 -21.62 -56.67 -19.57
N VAL A 2 -20.77 -56.96 -20.50
CA VAL A 2 -20.58 -56.66 -21.92
C VAL A 2 -19.87 -55.32 -22.17
N PHE A 3 -18.58 -55.30 -22.30
CA PHE A 3 -17.58 -55.32 -23.40
C PHE A 3 -17.74 -54.26 -24.48
N LEU A 4 -16.68 -53.46 -24.58
CA LEU A 4 -15.91 -52.70 -25.57
C LEU A 4 -16.19 -53.01 -27.09
N PRO A 5 -15.70 -52.21 -28.09
CA PRO A 5 -14.28 -51.85 -28.25
C PRO A 5 -13.93 -50.49 -28.87
N ARG A 6 -12.62 -50.16 -28.75
CA ARG A 6 -11.91 -49.16 -29.59
C ARG A 6 -11.66 -49.68 -31.04
N PRO A 7 -11.32 -48.77 -32.00
CA PRO A 7 -10.10 -49.03 -32.77
C PRO A 7 -9.22 -47.81 -33.11
N ASN A 8 -7.94 -48.01 -32.92
CA ASN A 8 -6.77 -47.94 -33.83
C ASN A 8 -6.40 -46.65 -34.57
N ARG A 9 -5.12 -46.31 -34.33
CA ARG A 9 -4.22 -45.48 -35.14
C ARG A 9 -3.85 -46.19 -36.44
N PRO A 10 -3.33 -45.44 -37.46
CA PRO A 10 -2.03 -45.84 -38.00
C PRO A 10 -0.99 -44.70 -38.09
N SER A 11 0.26 -45.15 -37.93
CA SER A 11 1.53 -44.51 -38.18
C SER A 11 1.90 -44.51 -39.67
N ILE A 12 2.58 -43.46 -40.17
CA ILE A 12 3.42 -43.54 -41.37
C ILE A 12 4.74 -42.80 -41.15
N LYS A 13 5.80 -43.49 -41.53
CA LYS A 13 7.23 -43.17 -41.47
C LYS A 13 7.70 -42.21 -42.56
N ALA A 14 8.74 -41.46 -42.22
CA ALA A 14 9.98 -41.04 -42.91
C ALA A 14 10.10 -41.13 -44.42
N LEU A 15 10.70 -40.05 -44.96
CA LEU A 15 11.70 -39.95 -46.06
C LEU A 15 12.18 -38.50 -45.96
N GLY A 16 13.39 -38.13 -45.75
CA GLY A 16 14.71 -38.49 -46.21
C GLY A 16 15.08 -37.78 -47.51
N THR A 17 15.99 -36.84 -47.44
CA THR A 17 17.15 -36.61 -48.32
C THR A 17 17.42 -35.14 -48.70
N THR A 18 18.54 -34.63 -48.20
CA THR A 18 19.71 -33.95 -48.83
C THR A 18 19.50 -32.84 -49.87
N CYS A 19 20.20 -31.73 -49.62
CA CYS A 19 21.28 -31.11 -50.44
C CYS A 19 21.86 -29.89 -49.72
N ARG A 20 23.04 -29.95 -49.30
CA ARG A 20 24.39 -29.42 -49.51
C ARG A 20 24.51 -28.06 -50.22
N ALA A 21 25.13 -27.14 -49.49
CA ALA A 21 26.32 -26.34 -49.73
C ALA A 21 26.39 -25.41 -50.96
N PHE A 22 26.69 -24.16 -50.66
CA PHE A 22 27.76 -23.32 -51.27
C PHE A 22 27.99 -22.11 -50.37
N SER A 23 29.01 -21.99 -49.82
CA SER A 23 30.35 -21.40 -49.63
C SER A 23 30.56 -20.01 -50.23
N GLN A 24 31.14 -19.14 -49.37
CA GLN A 24 32.17 -18.12 -49.64
C GLN A 24 31.71 -16.90 -50.44
N SER A 25 32.00 -15.68 -50.10
CA SER A 25 33.14 -14.98 -49.51
C SER A 25 32.91 -13.47 -49.72
N LEU A 26 33.36 -12.64 -48.85
CA LEU A 26 34.25 -11.49 -49.05
C LEU A 26 33.94 -10.37 -48.07
N LEU A 27 34.85 -10.22 -47.13
CA LEU A 27 35.21 -8.95 -46.50
C LEU A 27 35.95 -8.05 -47.51
N PRO A 28 35.96 -6.73 -47.31
CA PRO A 28 37.12 -6.15 -46.67
C PRO A 28 36.82 -4.99 -45.71
N SER A 29 37.57 -4.91 -44.65
CA SER A 29 38.01 -3.66 -44.03
C SER A 29 39.23 -3.12 -44.81
N PRO A 30 39.62 -1.84 -44.79
CA PRO A 30 40.17 -1.20 -43.60
C PRO A 30 40.07 0.33 -43.48
N SER A 31 40.27 0.80 -42.22
CA SER A 31 41.16 1.87 -41.73
C SER A 31 41.15 3.30 -42.30
N ILE A 32 41.37 4.21 -41.31
CA ILE A 32 42.02 5.55 -41.34
C ILE A 32 41.02 6.69 -41.63
N VAL A 33 40.83 7.66 -40.74
CA VAL A 33 41.68 8.77 -40.32
C VAL A 33 41.06 9.48 -39.10
N ALA A 34 41.90 9.77 -38.13
CA ALA A 34 41.64 10.73 -37.06
C ALA A 34 41.72 12.16 -37.61
N GLU A 35 40.84 13.04 -37.16
CA GLU A 35 41.22 14.46 -36.93
C GLU A 35 40.25 15.15 -35.99
N ARG A 36 40.88 15.89 -35.10
CA ARG A 36 40.39 16.82 -34.08
C ARG A 36 39.44 17.86 -34.64
N PHE A 37 38.46 18.29 -33.85
CA PHE A 37 38.19 19.70 -33.63
C PHE A 37 37.46 19.94 -32.32
N ARG A 38 38.12 20.69 -31.46
CA ARG A 38 37.51 21.39 -30.31
C ARG A 38 36.73 22.60 -30.83
N TYR A 39 35.50 22.79 -30.33
CA TYR A 39 34.92 24.15 -30.29
C TYR A 39 34.00 24.23 -29.08
N PHE A 40 34.35 25.13 -28.17
CA PHE A 40 33.46 25.78 -27.21
C PHE A 40 32.94 27.06 -27.85
N PRO A 41 31.67 27.42 -27.72
CA PRO A 41 31.23 28.79 -27.90
C PRO A 41 30.95 29.48 -26.57
N PRO A 42 31.07 30.82 -26.53
CA PRO A 42 31.08 31.63 -25.32
C PRO A 42 29.67 32.04 -24.88
N THR A 43 29.57 32.32 -23.57
CA THR A 43 28.42 32.89 -22.89
C THR A 43 28.15 34.32 -23.35
N PRO A 44 26.88 34.73 -23.56
CA PRO A 44 26.52 36.13 -23.71
C PRO A 44 26.14 36.80 -22.39
N PRO A 45 26.25 38.13 -22.30
CA PRO A 45 26.19 38.89 -21.06
C PRO A 45 24.77 39.24 -20.62
N ALA A 46 24.66 39.51 -19.31
CA ALA A 46 23.44 39.93 -18.63
C ALA A 46 22.94 41.30 -19.14
N THR A 47 21.67 41.42 -19.47
CA THR A 47 20.97 42.67 -19.61
C THR A 47 19.89 42.81 -18.56
N HIS A 48 20.00 43.94 -17.84
CA HIS A 48 19.01 44.44 -16.89
C HIS A 48 17.70 44.79 -17.58
N TYR A 49 16.57 44.35 -17.00
CA TYR A 49 15.30 45.04 -17.21
C TYR A 49 14.63 45.32 -15.86
N ALA A 50 14.35 46.61 -15.69
CA ALA A 50 13.68 47.21 -14.56
C ALA A 50 12.15 46.99 -14.64
N SER A 51 11.55 46.76 -13.50
CA SER A 51 10.09 46.79 -13.30
C SER A 51 9.59 48.22 -13.07
N PRO A 52 8.32 48.52 -13.37
CA PRO A 52 7.62 49.54 -12.63
C PRO A 52 6.30 49.03 -12.04
N TRP A 53 6.14 49.18 -10.75
CA TRP A 53 4.84 49.16 -10.08
C TRP A 53 4.60 50.51 -9.42
N PRO A 54 3.39 51.12 -9.48
CA PRO A 54 3.10 52.36 -8.79
C PRO A 54 2.53 52.13 -7.40
N ASN A 55 2.96 52.98 -6.48
CA ASN A 55 2.49 53.16 -5.11
C ASN A 55 1.01 53.56 -5.05
N HIS A 56 0.27 53.02 -4.10
CA HIS A 56 -0.84 53.75 -3.45
C HIS A 56 -0.76 53.61 -1.93
N ALA A 57 -0.95 54.77 -1.32
CA ALA A 57 -0.70 55.12 0.06
C ALA A 57 -1.83 54.68 1.02
N LEU A 58 -1.40 54.47 2.26
CA LEU A 58 -2.26 54.38 3.48
C LEU A 58 -2.61 55.76 4.01
N PRO A 59 -3.62 55.88 4.85
CA PRO A 59 -3.46 56.69 6.07
C PRO A 59 -3.90 55.99 7.37
N PRO A 60 -3.60 56.61 8.52
CA PRO A 60 -3.27 55.94 9.78
C PRO A 60 -4.29 56.17 10.89
N THR A 61 -4.18 55.34 11.94
CA THR A 61 -4.49 55.67 13.38
C THR A 61 -4.50 54.36 14.17
N SER A 62 -4.16 54.20 15.42
CA SER A 62 -3.50 54.94 16.46
C SER A 62 -3.32 54.03 17.68
N LEU A 63 -2.18 54.23 18.38
CA LEU A 63 -1.97 54.07 19.83
C LEU A 63 -1.65 52.70 20.45
N ALA A 64 -0.43 52.68 20.92
CA ALA A 64 0.39 51.82 21.76
C ALA A 64 -0.09 51.76 23.23
N PRO A 65 0.64 51.20 24.27
CA PRO A 65 2.06 50.74 24.28
C PRO A 65 2.32 49.52 25.20
N GLY A 66 3.50 48.92 25.13
CA GLY A 66 4.13 48.30 26.30
C GLY A 66 5.19 47.21 26.04
N LEU A 67 6.45 47.58 25.85
CA LEU A 67 7.70 47.11 26.48
C LEU A 67 7.99 45.57 26.45
N LYS A 68 9.16 45.06 26.08
CA LYS A 68 10.61 45.45 26.08
C LYS A 68 11.41 44.42 25.27
N HIS A 69 12.38 44.98 24.52
CA HIS A 69 13.66 44.48 24.06
C HIS A 69 14.18 43.11 24.50
N TRP A 70 14.73 42.33 23.53
CA TRP A 70 16.19 42.15 23.36
C TRP A 70 16.52 41.67 21.95
N ASN A 71 17.37 42.45 21.28
CA ASN A 71 18.04 42.15 20.02
C ASN A 71 19.34 41.44 20.29
N LEU A 72 19.71 40.42 19.54
CA LEU A 72 21.10 40.05 19.31
C LEU A 72 21.19 39.32 17.97
N GLY A 73 21.56 40.08 16.94
CA GLY A 73 21.97 39.56 15.64
C GLY A 73 23.43 39.05 15.73
N TYR A 74 23.69 37.93 15.13
CA TYR A 74 25.05 37.55 14.74
C TYR A 74 25.13 37.43 13.22
N VAL A 75 25.96 38.32 12.66
CA VAL A 75 26.47 38.23 11.28
C VAL A 75 27.78 37.45 11.38
N VAL A 76 27.86 36.29 10.71
CA VAL A 76 29.11 35.54 10.55
C VAL A 76 29.65 35.81 9.15
N THR A 77 30.73 36.57 9.08
CA THR A 77 31.58 36.69 7.89
C THR A 77 32.67 35.63 7.97
N MET A 78 32.77 34.73 7.00
CA MET A 78 33.88 33.81 6.86
C MET A 78 35.03 34.45 6.04
N GLU A 79 36.18 34.68 6.66
CA GLU A 79 37.43 34.86 5.94
C GLU A 79 38.21 33.54 5.89
N TYR A 80 38.65 33.19 4.68
CA TYR A 80 39.52 32.02 4.44
C TYR A 80 40.98 32.43 4.62
N LYS A 81 41.68 31.84 5.56
CA LYS A 81 43.17 31.71 5.57
C LYS A 81 43.56 30.33 6.04
N GLY A 82 44.47 29.74 5.31
CA GLY A 82 44.92 28.39 5.25
C GLY A 82 45.55 27.77 6.50
N GLN A 83 45.53 26.45 6.41
CA GLN A 83 46.40 25.47 7.07
C GLN A 83 46.58 25.53 8.59
N GLN A 84 45.86 24.63 9.31
CA GLN A 84 46.36 23.76 10.38
C GLN A 84 45.19 22.97 10.99
N GLU A 85 45.40 21.69 11.24
CA GLU A 85 44.41 20.78 11.81
C GLU A 85 44.03 21.16 13.25
N PRO A 86 42.75 21.07 13.65
CA PRO A 86 42.34 21.20 15.04
C PRO A 86 42.25 19.83 15.73
N LEU A 87 43.00 19.69 16.82
CA LEU A 87 42.87 18.64 17.84
C LEU A 87 41.50 18.75 18.53
N ILE A 88 40.63 17.78 18.33
CA ILE A 88 39.36 17.68 19.08
C ILE A 88 39.64 16.94 20.39
N ARG A 89 39.51 17.63 21.49
CA ARG A 89 39.42 17.00 22.83
C ARG A 89 37.97 16.56 23.07
N THR A 90 37.76 15.25 23.18
CA THR A 90 36.50 14.66 23.63
C THR A 90 36.43 14.71 25.15
N SER A 91 35.47 15.43 25.72
CA SER A 91 35.06 15.31 27.12
C SER A 91 34.01 14.18 27.24
N SER A 92 34.28 13.25 28.15
CA SER A 92 33.39 12.14 28.47
C SER A 92 32.05 12.61 29.07
N PRO A 93 30.93 11.98 28.77
CA PRO A 93 29.64 12.31 29.39
C PRO A 93 29.56 11.75 30.82
N ALA A 94 28.88 12.49 31.68
CA ALA A 94 28.71 12.25 33.10
C ALA A 94 27.85 11.00 33.43
N PRO A 95 27.98 10.42 34.64
CA PRO A 95 27.49 9.07 34.98
C PRO A 95 25.98 8.97 35.37
N LEU A 96 25.13 9.87 34.96
CA LEU A 96 23.72 9.93 35.43
C LEU A 96 22.71 9.00 34.69
N ALA A 97 23.08 8.40 33.56
CA ALA A 97 22.19 7.54 32.81
C ALA A 97 22.16 6.06 33.29
N GLN A 98 23.13 5.62 34.05
CA GLN A 98 23.21 4.23 34.53
C GLN A 98 22.36 3.95 35.76
N ASP A 99 22.07 4.95 36.58
CA ASP A 99 21.26 4.75 37.78
C ASP A 99 19.76 4.71 37.57
N PHE A 100 19.25 5.32 36.49
CA PHE A 100 17.82 5.31 36.18
C PHE A 100 17.36 3.95 35.63
N ALA A 101 18.20 3.29 34.86
CA ALA A 101 17.90 1.93 34.33
C ALA A 101 17.91 0.86 35.45
N ARG A 102 18.72 1.04 36.48
CA ARG A 102 18.75 0.12 37.64
C ARG A 102 17.58 0.29 38.60
N GLN A 103 16.96 1.46 38.68
CA GLN A 103 15.82 1.68 39.59
C GLN A 103 14.47 1.18 39.03
N GLN A 104 14.29 1.13 37.71
CA GLN A 104 13.07 0.60 37.10
C GLN A 104 13.01 -0.92 37.13
N VAL A 105 14.15 -1.61 36.93
CA VAL A 105 14.21 -3.08 36.99
C VAL A 105 13.99 -3.63 38.40
N SER A 106 14.32 -2.85 39.45
CA SER A 106 14.16 -3.29 40.85
C SER A 106 12.76 -3.22 41.42
N LYS A 107 11.83 -2.52 40.75
CA LYS A 107 10.42 -2.40 41.21
C LYS A 107 9.46 -3.43 40.63
N GLN A 108 9.79 -4.10 39.55
CA GLN A 108 8.94 -5.10 38.93
C GLN A 108 9.30 -6.56 39.27
N GLN A 109 10.37 -6.82 40.00
CA GLN A 109 10.83 -8.18 40.32
C GLN A 109 10.71 -8.56 41.81
N ARG A 110 9.76 -7.99 42.55
CA ARG A 110 9.48 -8.46 43.93
C ARG A 110 8.13 -9.20 43.98
N SER A 111 8.02 -10.29 43.27
CA SER A 111 7.22 -11.45 43.71
C SER A 111 7.77 -12.71 43.07
N ASN A 112 8.29 -13.60 43.93
CA ASN A 112 8.65 -14.97 43.68
C ASN A 112 9.85 -15.24 42.74
N TYR A 113 11.04 -15.43 43.36
CA TYR A 113 11.83 -16.65 43.08
C TYR A 113 12.88 -16.85 44.14
N HIS A 114 12.94 -18.06 44.72
CA HIS A 114 13.96 -18.51 45.62
C HIS A 114 15.32 -18.72 44.90
N SER A 115 16.37 -18.43 45.63
CA SER A 115 17.77 -18.46 45.26
C SER A 115 18.26 -19.75 44.62
N SER A 116 18.98 -19.66 43.50
CA SER A 116 20.12 -20.54 43.21
C SER A 116 21.24 -19.70 42.58
N SER A 117 22.38 -19.79 43.19
CA SER A 117 23.63 -19.11 42.85
C SER A 117 24.17 -19.59 41.49
N ILE A 118 24.37 -18.66 40.55
CA ILE A 118 25.19 -18.89 39.36
C ILE A 118 26.34 -17.87 39.34
N SER A 119 27.51 -18.45 39.25
CA SER A 119 28.85 -17.93 39.35
C SER A 119 29.16 -16.75 38.40
N SER A 120 29.91 -15.79 38.97
CA SER A 120 30.46 -14.57 38.39
C SER A 120 31.57 -14.79 37.35
N LYS A 121 31.34 -15.53 36.27
CA LYS A 121 32.35 -15.74 35.20
C LYS A 121 31.90 -15.33 33.78
N VAL A 122 30.73 -14.69 33.59
CA VAL A 122 30.25 -14.31 32.25
C VAL A 122 30.37 -12.80 31.96
N ALA A 123 30.78 -11.98 32.94
CA ALA A 123 30.79 -10.52 32.80
C ALA A 123 32.12 -9.91 32.32
N SER A 124 33.16 -10.70 32.02
CA SER A 124 34.49 -10.15 31.68
C SER A 124 34.92 -10.35 30.21
N THR A 125 34.06 -10.85 29.32
CA THR A 125 34.47 -11.12 27.93
C THR A 125 33.80 -10.17 26.91
N MET A 126 33.02 -9.18 27.33
CA MET A 126 32.31 -8.29 26.39
C MET A 126 32.80 -6.84 26.34
N VAL A 127 33.98 -6.51 26.86
CA VAL A 127 34.50 -5.15 26.74
C VAL A 127 35.96 -5.21 26.34
N SER A 128 36.26 -5.44 25.08
CA SER A 128 37.42 -4.88 24.37
C SER A 128 37.41 -5.34 22.90
N GLN A 129 36.53 -4.78 22.09
CA GLN A 129 36.78 -4.72 20.65
C GLN A 129 36.72 -3.25 20.23
N SER A 130 37.90 -2.69 20.02
CA SER A 130 38.10 -1.36 19.44
C SER A 130 37.57 -1.36 18.00
N VAL A 131 36.58 -0.52 17.74
CA VAL A 131 36.03 -0.28 16.38
C VAL A 131 37.12 0.45 15.57
N ASN A 132 37.73 -0.21 14.63
CA ASN A 132 38.56 0.40 13.60
C ASN A 132 37.72 1.22 12.64
N LYS A 133 38.03 2.50 12.50
CA LYS A 133 37.35 3.51 11.64
C LYS A 133 37.64 3.41 10.14
N THR A 134 38.10 2.29 9.65
CA THR A 134 38.27 2.05 8.20
C THR A 134 37.36 0.89 7.84
N GLY A 135 36.34 1.16 7.04
CA GLY A 135 35.27 0.22 6.65
C GLY A 135 35.74 -1.01 5.86
N LEU A 136 36.68 -1.73 6.45
CA LEU A 136 37.13 -3.05 6.04
C LEU A 136 36.85 -3.99 7.21
N HIS A 137 36.38 -5.18 6.93
CA HIS A 137 36.14 -6.27 7.90
C HIS A 137 37.22 -6.34 9.00
N PRO A 138 36.86 -6.64 10.27
CA PRO A 138 37.83 -6.89 11.28
C PRO A 138 38.78 -8.00 10.83
N ALA A 139 40.04 -7.65 10.65
CA ALA A 139 41.06 -8.62 10.29
C ALA A 139 41.17 -9.70 11.38
N GLY A 140 40.73 -10.92 11.05
CA GLY A 140 40.91 -12.09 11.92
C GLY A 140 39.77 -13.09 12.02
N VAL A 141 38.61 -12.79 11.52
CA VAL A 141 37.58 -13.84 11.32
C VAL A 141 37.64 -14.28 9.85
N GLN A 142 38.31 -15.40 9.60
CA GLN A 142 38.09 -16.10 8.33
C GLN A 142 36.62 -16.42 8.27
N PRO A 143 35.90 -16.07 7.17
CA PRO A 143 34.53 -16.54 6.99
C PRO A 143 34.57 -18.07 7.11
N SER A 144 33.66 -18.64 7.92
CA SER A 144 33.41 -20.06 7.90
C SER A 144 33.14 -20.42 6.44
N LYS A 145 33.74 -21.46 5.91
CA LYS A 145 33.55 -21.88 4.52
C LYS A 145 32.11 -22.40 4.26
N ASP A 146 31.28 -22.42 5.27
CA ASP A 146 29.89 -22.88 5.20
C ASP A 146 29.00 -21.65 5.10
N HIS A 147 28.58 -21.35 3.88
CA HIS A 147 27.54 -20.33 3.64
C HIS A 147 26.19 -20.84 4.16
N THR A 148 25.37 -19.91 4.64
CA THR A 148 23.99 -20.28 5.06
C THR A 148 23.14 -20.57 3.83
N GLU A 149 22.15 -21.44 3.99
CA GLU A 149 21.17 -21.76 2.93
C GLU A 149 20.51 -20.50 2.34
N ILE A 150 20.29 -19.47 3.18
CA ILE A 150 19.75 -18.17 2.74
C ILE A 150 20.75 -17.41 1.84
N GLU A 151 22.04 -17.43 2.17
CA GLU A 151 23.07 -16.77 1.36
C GLU A 151 23.20 -17.44 -0.01
N GLU A 152 23.22 -18.77 -0.05
CA GLU A 152 23.24 -19.54 -1.29
C GLU A 152 21.98 -19.30 -2.14
N GLU A 153 20.79 -19.32 -1.55
CA GLU A 153 19.54 -19.06 -2.27
C GLU A 153 19.49 -17.63 -2.86
N LEU A 154 19.94 -16.62 -2.12
CA LEU A 154 19.98 -15.23 -2.60
C LEU A 154 21.03 -15.05 -3.71
N HIS A 155 22.15 -15.76 -3.63
CA HIS A 155 23.14 -15.76 -4.69
C HIS A 155 22.57 -16.40 -5.97
N ASP A 156 22.00 -17.59 -5.87
CA ASP A 156 21.51 -18.33 -7.03
C ASP A 156 20.29 -17.64 -7.69
N ARG A 157 19.38 -17.11 -6.87
CA ARG A 157 18.16 -16.48 -7.35
C ARG A 157 18.35 -15.05 -7.84
N ALA A 158 19.19 -14.27 -7.16
CA ALA A 158 19.30 -12.83 -7.36
C ALA A 158 20.72 -12.32 -7.54
N HIS A 159 21.72 -13.19 -7.58
CA HIS A 159 23.13 -12.80 -7.67
C HIS A 159 23.55 -11.79 -6.58
N ILE A 160 23.02 -11.96 -5.36
CA ILE A 160 23.50 -11.22 -4.20
C ILE A 160 24.89 -11.77 -3.83
N ASP A 161 25.86 -10.87 -3.81
CA ASP A 161 27.26 -11.18 -3.54
C ASP A 161 27.51 -11.16 -2.02
N TYR A 162 27.40 -12.33 -1.37
CA TYR A 162 27.60 -12.49 0.07
C TYR A 162 29.05 -12.33 0.51
N ASP A 163 30.02 -12.39 -0.38
CA ASP A 163 31.42 -12.06 -0.07
C ASP A 163 31.62 -10.55 0.09
N ARG A 164 30.74 -9.77 -0.51
CA ARG A 164 30.79 -8.30 -0.52
C ARG A 164 29.80 -7.64 0.44
N VAL A 165 28.61 -8.21 0.56
CA VAL A 165 27.49 -7.65 1.33
C VAL A 165 27.21 -8.51 2.55
N ALA A 166 27.28 -7.96 3.75
CA ALA A 166 26.86 -8.68 4.94
C ALA A 166 25.35 -8.93 4.94
N ILE A 167 24.94 -10.19 4.94
CA ILE A 167 23.53 -10.60 4.98
C ILE A 167 23.14 -10.87 6.45
N VAL A 168 22.15 -10.12 6.96
CA VAL A 168 21.64 -10.26 8.34
C VAL A 168 20.27 -10.92 8.25
N ALA A 169 20.23 -12.23 8.44
CA ALA A 169 19.02 -13.05 8.31
C ALA A 169 18.25 -13.12 9.62
N ASN A 170 16.96 -12.85 9.58
CA ASN A 170 16.00 -12.95 10.68
C ASN A 170 16.48 -12.35 12.01
N PRO A 171 17.01 -11.12 12.01
CA PRO A 171 17.60 -10.50 13.21
C PRO A 171 16.55 -10.30 14.30
N SER A 172 17.05 -10.28 15.56
CA SER A 172 16.21 -9.94 16.70
C SER A 172 15.77 -8.47 16.68
N VAL A 173 14.69 -8.14 17.38
CA VAL A 173 14.24 -6.75 17.54
C VAL A 173 15.35 -5.86 18.08
N ALA A 174 16.12 -6.32 19.09
CA ALA A 174 17.21 -5.57 19.66
C ALA A 174 18.32 -5.28 18.64
N ALA A 175 18.73 -6.27 17.87
CA ALA A 175 19.73 -6.08 16.81
C ALA A 175 19.27 -5.07 15.75
N LEU A 176 17.98 -5.11 15.36
CA LEU A 176 17.41 -4.15 14.41
C LEU A 176 17.36 -2.73 14.97
N TYR A 177 17.13 -2.57 16.29
CA TYR A 177 17.22 -1.27 16.96
C TYR A 177 18.66 -0.74 16.96
N GLU A 178 19.62 -1.57 17.33
CA GLU A 178 21.06 -1.21 17.33
C GLU A 178 21.50 -0.79 15.93
N ASP A 179 21.16 -1.58 14.91
CA ASP A 179 21.52 -1.29 13.52
C ASP A 179 20.84 -0.01 13.01
N ALA A 180 19.54 0.19 13.29
CA ALA A 180 18.84 1.42 12.90
C ALA A 180 19.48 2.67 13.54
N LEU A 181 19.88 2.61 14.80
CA LEU A 181 20.52 3.72 15.49
C LEU A 181 21.94 4.01 14.97
N VAL A 182 22.66 2.98 14.51
CA VAL A 182 24.04 3.10 14.03
C VAL A 182 24.09 3.50 12.55
N TYR A 183 23.26 2.89 11.72
CA TYR A 183 23.39 2.98 10.27
C TYR A 183 22.31 3.84 9.60
N GLU A 184 21.21 4.21 10.29
CA GLU A 184 20.15 5.00 9.70
C GLU A 184 20.07 6.40 10.31
N SER A 185 20.36 7.41 9.49
CA SER A 185 20.28 8.81 9.91
C SER A 185 18.85 9.20 10.29
N GLY A 186 18.71 9.82 11.46
CA GLY A 186 17.42 10.28 11.97
C GLY A 186 16.63 9.25 12.78
N SER A 187 17.10 8.00 12.87
CA SER A 187 16.49 7.00 13.75
C SER A 187 16.80 7.30 15.22
N ALA A 188 15.82 7.12 16.08
CA ALA A 188 15.92 7.36 17.51
C ALA A 188 14.97 6.47 18.30
N ILE A 189 15.28 6.27 19.61
CA ILE A 189 14.33 5.64 20.54
C ILE A 189 13.53 6.74 21.22
N THR A 190 12.21 6.66 21.21
CA THR A 190 11.30 7.61 21.88
C THR A 190 11.17 7.29 23.36
N SER A 191 10.53 8.20 24.12
CA SER A 191 10.27 8.01 25.56
C SER A 191 9.40 6.77 25.86
N THR A 192 8.62 6.30 24.88
CA THR A 192 7.82 5.07 24.98
C THR A 192 8.63 3.79 24.72
N GLY A 193 9.85 3.91 24.22
CA GLY A 193 10.71 2.80 23.81
C GLY A 193 10.53 2.38 22.35
N ALA A 194 9.61 2.99 21.60
CA ALA A 194 9.41 2.72 20.17
C ALA A 194 10.57 3.29 19.34
N LEU A 195 10.89 2.62 18.22
CA LEU A 195 11.85 3.11 17.23
C LEU A 195 11.20 4.16 16.36
N SER A 196 11.67 5.41 16.42
CA SER A 196 11.30 6.44 15.44
C SER A 196 12.24 6.34 14.24
N ALA A 197 11.66 6.27 13.04
CA ALA A 197 12.37 6.21 11.76
C ALA A 197 11.80 7.24 10.78
N TYR A 198 12.71 7.83 10.00
CA TYR A 198 12.38 8.75 8.93
C TYR A 198 12.50 8.04 7.58
N SER A 199 11.41 7.98 6.82
CA SER A 199 11.39 7.28 5.53
C SER A 199 11.54 8.20 4.32
N GLY A 200 11.48 9.51 4.48
CA GLY A 200 11.44 10.45 3.35
C GLY A 200 10.15 10.42 2.53
N ALA A 201 9.27 9.44 2.75
CA ALA A 201 8.03 9.26 2.03
C ALA A 201 6.89 10.06 2.67
N LYS A 202 6.73 11.32 2.26
CA LYS A 202 5.74 12.24 2.85
C LYS A 202 4.29 11.88 2.52
N THR A 203 4.03 11.28 1.37
CA THR A 203 2.68 11.05 0.85
C THR A 203 2.13 9.64 1.08
N GLY A 204 2.92 8.74 1.68
CA GLY A 204 2.55 7.34 1.82
C GLY A 204 2.69 6.55 0.52
N ARG A 205 1.76 5.63 0.23
CA ARG A 205 1.82 4.77 -0.96
C ARG A 205 1.74 5.53 -2.28
N SER A 206 2.34 4.94 -3.32
CA SER A 206 2.36 5.44 -4.69
C SER A 206 1.54 4.53 -5.63
N PRO A 207 0.19 4.49 -5.51
CA PRO A 207 -0.64 3.59 -6.32
C PRO A 207 -0.56 3.88 -7.82
N SER A 208 -0.20 5.11 -8.20
CA SER A 208 0.04 5.48 -9.60
C SER A 208 1.29 4.85 -10.20
N ASP A 209 2.21 4.38 -9.38
CA ASP A 209 3.49 3.78 -9.77
C ASP A 209 3.51 2.26 -9.52
N LYS A 210 2.39 1.68 -9.04
CA LYS A 210 2.22 0.24 -8.93
C LYS A 210 2.00 -0.37 -10.31
N ARG A 211 2.72 -1.46 -10.58
CA ARG A 211 2.67 -2.19 -11.83
C ARG A 211 2.60 -3.69 -11.59
N ILE A 212 1.89 -4.38 -12.46
CA ILE A 212 1.87 -5.84 -12.52
C ILE A 212 2.51 -6.25 -13.84
N VAL A 213 3.39 -7.24 -13.80
CA VAL A 213 4.04 -7.78 -15.00
C VAL A 213 3.04 -8.63 -15.76
N GLU A 214 2.85 -8.33 -17.03
CA GLU A 214 1.96 -9.08 -17.92
C GLU A 214 2.72 -10.27 -18.51
N GLU A 215 2.47 -11.45 -17.98
CA GLU A 215 3.00 -12.72 -18.48
C GLU A 215 1.88 -13.68 -18.82
N ASP A 216 2.16 -14.74 -19.57
CA ASP A 216 1.14 -15.69 -20.03
C ASP A 216 0.35 -16.32 -18.88
N SER A 217 0.96 -16.46 -17.68
CA SER A 217 0.33 -16.99 -16.49
C SER A 217 -0.65 -16.04 -15.80
N SER A 218 -0.51 -14.72 -15.99
CA SER A 218 -1.35 -13.70 -15.35
C SER A 218 -2.25 -12.95 -16.33
N LYS A 219 -2.00 -13.08 -17.63
CA LYS A 219 -2.58 -12.26 -18.69
C LYS A 219 -4.09 -12.31 -18.78
N ASN A 220 -4.68 -13.47 -18.57
CA ASN A 220 -6.13 -13.69 -18.68
C ASN A 220 -6.87 -13.45 -17.37
N ASP A 221 -6.18 -13.45 -16.24
CA ASP A 221 -6.76 -13.37 -14.91
C ASP A 221 -6.66 -11.98 -14.31
N VAL A 222 -5.62 -11.20 -14.64
CA VAL A 222 -5.44 -9.86 -14.09
C VAL A 222 -6.41 -8.86 -14.72
N TRP A 223 -7.09 -8.10 -13.89
CA TRP A 223 -7.91 -6.98 -14.34
C TRP A 223 -7.04 -5.76 -14.68
N TRP A 224 -6.87 -5.50 -15.98
CA TRP A 224 -6.13 -4.36 -16.52
C TRP A 224 -6.99 -3.10 -16.56
N GLY A 225 -7.56 -2.74 -15.43
CA GLY A 225 -8.42 -1.57 -15.25
C GLY A 225 -7.62 -0.31 -14.89
N PRO A 226 -8.30 0.73 -14.40
CA PRO A 226 -7.68 2.03 -14.11
C PRO A 226 -6.60 1.99 -13.02
N VAL A 227 -6.49 0.90 -12.28
CA VAL A 227 -5.58 0.75 -11.13
C VAL A 227 -4.34 -0.07 -11.47
N ASN A 228 -4.51 -1.18 -12.20
CA ASN A 228 -3.42 -2.04 -12.58
C ASN A 228 -2.84 -1.56 -13.90
N LYS A 229 -1.60 -1.11 -13.85
CA LYS A 229 -0.87 -0.68 -15.04
C LYS A 229 0.08 -1.79 -15.44
N PRO A 230 0.00 -2.28 -16.69
CA PRO A 230 1.02 -3.18 -17.19
C PRO A 230 2.37 -2.45 -17.24
N MET A 231 3.47 -3.18 -17.17
CA MET A 231 4.82 -2.62 -17.37
C MET A 231 5.12 -2.38 -18.85
N THR A 232 4.10 -2.19 -19.67
CA THR A 232 4.25 -1.82 -21.09
C THR A 232 4.30 -0.32 -21.27
N PRO A 233 5.06 0.19 -22.26
CA PRO A 233 4.89 1.55 -22.73
C PRO A 233 3.48 1.68 -23.31
N ASP A 234 2.69 2.62 -22.81
CA ASP A 234 1.45 3.00 -23.47
C ASP A 234 1.81 3.55 -24.86
N VAL A 235 1.58 2.75 -25.89
CA VAL A 235 1.85 3.12 -27.29
C VAL A 235 1.08 4.39 -27.66
N ARG A 236 0.00 4.71 -26.96
CA ARG A 236 -0.80 5.93 -27.18
C ARG A 236 -0.16 7.20 -26.62
N SER A 237 0.73 7.06 -25.65
CA SER A 237 1.47 8.19 -25.04
C SER A 237 2.88 8.37 -25.62
N SER A 238 3.27 7.56 -26.61
CA SER A 238 4.55 7.71 -27.28
C SER A 238 4.57 9.01 -28.08
N PRO A 239 5.60 9.86 -27.95
CA PRO A 239 5.74 11.06 -28.78
C PRO A 239 5.76 10.76 -30.28
N PHE A 240 6.01 9.51 -30.70
CA PHE A 240 5.93 9.06 -32.06
C PHE A 240 4.50 8.96 -32.63
N HIS A 241 3.46 8.80 -31.80
CA HIS A 241 2.08 8.81 -32.30
C HIS A 241 1.61 10.21 -32.69
N GLY A 242 2.07 11.25 -31.98
CA GLY A 242 1.87 12.64 -32.37
C GLY A 242 2.57 12.97 -33.71
N ALA A 243 3.77 12.44 -33.91
CA ALA A 243 4.54 12.64 -35.15
C ALA A 243 3.91 11.96 -36.38
N LEU A 244 3.31 10.77 -36.20
CA LEU A 244 2.60 10.10 -37.30
C LEU A 244 1.23 10.72 -37.60
N ALA A 245 0.56 11.30 -36.63
CA ALA A 245 -0.68 12.07 -36.84
C ALA A 245 -0.38 13.42 -37.51
N ASP A 246 0.78 14.00 -37.31
CA ASP A 246 1.20 15.26 -37.91
C ASP A 246 1.77 15.07 -39.31
N CYS A 247 2.33 13.89 -39.65
CA CYS A 247 2.74 13.56 -41.02
C CYS A 247 1.57 13.58 -42.02
N SER A 248 0.32 13.35 -41.58
CA SER A 248 -0.86 13.49 -42.46
C SER A 248 -1.21 14.96 -42.75
N ARG A 249 -0.68 15.91 -42.00
CA ARG A 249 -0.87 17.36 -42.22
C ARG A 249 0.24 18.01 -43.03
N VAL A 250 1.37 17.34 -43.24
CA VAL A 250 2.55 17.92 -43.93
C VAL A 250 2.61 17.53 -45.43
N LEU A 251 1.70 16.69 -45.93
CA LEU A 251 1.64 16.33 -47.34
C LEU A 251 0.32 16.78 -48.04
N PRO A 252 0.04 18.07 -48.16
CA PRO A 252 -1.13 18.54 -48.94
C PRO A 252 -0.86 18.70 -50.43
N SER A 253 0.26 18.25 -51.00
CA SER A 253 0.63 18.59 -52.37
C SER A 253 1.12 17.40 -53.26
N ILE A 254 0.75 16.18 -52.97
CA ILE A 254 0.95 15.10 -53.94
C ILE A 254 -0.32 14.99 -54.80
N PRO A 255 -0.23 15.29 -56.13
CA PRO A 255 -1.39 15.19 -57.00
C PRO A 255 -1.94 13.78 -57.05
N ALA A 256 -3.27 13.62 -56.99
CA ALA A 256 -3.97 12.35 -57.01
C ALA A 256 -3.66 11.44 -58.26
N SER A 257 -2.98 12.00 -59.27
CA SER A 257 -2.57 11.28 -60.47
C SER A 257 -1.35 10.37 -60.29
N LEU A 258 -0.60 10.50 -59.17
CA LEU A 258 0.57 9.65 -58.89
C LEU A 258 0.23 8.41 -58.04
N LEU A 259 -1.03 8.30 -57.56
CA LEU A 259 -1.55 7.16 -56.79
C LEU A 259 -2.18 6.05 -57.66
N GLN A 260 -2.13 6.15 -59.01
CA GLN A 260 -2.70 5.17 -59.94
C GLN A 260 -1.70 4.19 -60.55
N ALA A 261 -0.56 3.96 -59.91
CA ALA A 261 0.30 2.85 -60.30
C ALA A 261 -0.24 1.54 -59.70
N PRO A 262 -0.47 0.47 -60.45
CA PRO A 262 -0.97 -0.78 -59.92
C PRO A 262 0.04 -1.43 -59.01
N LEU A 263 -0.27 -1.50 -57.71
CA LEU A 263 0.46 -2.30 -56.77
C LEU A 263 0.41 -3.78 -57.18
N PRO A 264 1.55 -4.50 -57.09
CA PRO A 264 1.58 -5.93 -57.46
C PRO A 264 0.57 -6.70 -56.58
N ARG A 265 -0.14 -7.66 -57.20
CA ARG A 265 -1.20 -8.50 -56.60
C ARG A 265 -0.83 -9.19 -55.26
N ILE A 266 0.43 -9.20 -54.88
CA ILE A 266 0.89 -9.76 -53.58
C ILE A 266 0.47 -8.87 -52.37
N ALA A 267 0.34 -7.55 -52.56
CA ALA A 267 -0.07 -6.65 -51.50
C ALA A 267 -1.58 -6.70 -51.19
N ALA A 268 -2.41 -7.08 -52.15
CA ALA A 268 -3.88 -7.18 -51.98
C ALA A 268 -4.30 -8.41 -51.14
N HIS A 269 -3.48 -9.49 -51.13
CA HIS A 269 -3.75 -10.65 -50.29
C HIS A 269 -3.28 -10.47 -48.81
N ALA A 270 -2.27 -9.60 -48.57
CA ALA A 270 -1.84 -9.28 -47.20
C ALA A 270 -2.83 -8.36 -46.47
N GLY A 271 -3.55 -7.50 -47.18
CA GLY A 271 -4.50 -6.55 -46.59
C GLY A 271 -5.80 -7.21 -46.10
N SER A 272 -6.26 -8.29 -46.73
CA SER A 272 -7.46 -9.01 -46.29
C SER A 272 -7.20 -10.06 -45.19
N ALA A 273 -5.96 -10.56 -45.10
CA ALA A 273 -5.57 -11.48 -44.03
C ALA A 273 -5.17 -10.76 -42.72
N LEU A 274 -4.84 -9.46 -42.79
CA LEU A 274 -4.52 -8.64 -41.62
C LEU A 274 -5.76 -7.97 -40.99
N GLY A 275 -6.91 -8.00 -41.65
CA GLY A 275 -8.16 -7.42 -41.14
C GLY A 275 -8.84 -8.25 -40.06
N GLU A 276 -8.54 -9.54 -39.94
CA GLU A 276 -9.18 -10.43 -38.95
C GLU A 276 -8.29 -10.86 -37.77
N ILE A 277 -7.00 -10.44 -37.70
CA ILE A 277 -6.11 -10.77 -36.57
C ILE A 277 -5.31 -9.52 -36.12
N PRO A 278 -5.94 -8.46 -35.62
CA PRO A 278 -5.20 -7.33 -35.05
C PRO A 278 -4.63 -7.60 -33.65
N HIS A 279 -5.09 -8.65 -32.97
CA HIS A 279 -4.78 -8.86 -31.55
C HIS A 279 -3.58 -9.78 -31.29
N VAL A 280 -3.33 -10.80 -32.10
CA VAL A 280 -2.30 -11.81 -31.79
C VAL A 280 -0.87 -11.31 -32.02
N GLY A 281 -0.63 -10.48 -33.02
CA GLY A 281 0.71 -9.92 -33.30
C GLY A 281 1.11 -8.82 -32.32
N ALA A 282 0.16 -7.99 -31.88
CA ALA A 282 0.38 -6.94 -30.89
C ALA A 282 0.62 -7.51 -29.49
N PHE A 283 -0.01 -8.65 -29.15
CA PHE A 283 0.16 -9.32 -27.87
C PHE A 283 1.55 -9.95 -27.69
N ARG A 284 2.13 -10.59 -28.71
CA ARG A 284 3.47 -11.17 -28.63
C ARG A 284 4.57 -10.11 -28.39
N ASN A 285 4.44 -8.94 -29.00
CA ASN A 285 5.40 -7.85 -28.78
C ASN A 285 5.23 -7.16 -27.40
N ARG A 286 4.02 -7.13 -26.83
CA ARG A 286 3.78 -6.55 -25.49
C ARG A 286 4.45 -7.37 -24.40
N SER A 287 4.26 -8.69 -24.40
CA SER A 287 4.82 -9.62 -23.43
C SER A 287 6.35 -9.52 -23.33
N LEU A 288 7.06 -9.42 -24.46
CA LEU A 288 8.51 -9.27 -24.50
C LEU A 288 9.01 -7.94 -23.92
N ILE A 289 8.29 -6.85 -24.16
CA ILE A 289 8.65 -5.52 -23.65
C ILE A 289 8.45 -5.45 -22.14
N ASP A 290 7.38 -6.04 -21.62
CA ASP A 290 7.08 -6.09 -20.19
C ASP A 290 8.15 -6.84 -19.40
N THR A 291 8.52 -8.01 -19.85
CA THR A 291 9.59 -8.80 -19.23
C THR A 291 10.91 -8.05 -19.25
N GLN A 292 11.20 -7.27 -20.27
CA GLN A 292 12.43 -6.47 -20.34
C GLN A 292 12.42 -5.32 -19.32
N VAL A 293 11.32 -4.59 -19.20
CA VAL A 293 11.19 -3.48 -18.23
C VAL A 293 11.24 -4.00 -16.79
N TRP A 294 10.60 -5.14 -16.54
CA TRP A 294 10.69 -5.85 -15.28
C TRP A 294 12.14 -6.20 -14.93
N ARG A 295 12.87 -6.85 -15.84
CA ARG A 295 14.28 -7.22 -15.63
C ARG A 295 15.16 -6.01 -15.34
N ILE A 296 15.01 -4.91 -16.09
CA ILE A 296 15.75 -3.66 -15.84
C ILE A 296 15.50 -3.15 -14.41
N ASN A 297 14.25 -3.12 -13.93
CA ASN A 297 13.95 -2.66 -12.58
C ASN A 297 14.44 -3.66 -11.52
N ARG A 298 14.32 -4.96 -11.78
CA ARG A 298 14.80 -6.01 -10.90
C ARG A 298 16.33 -5.95 -10.74
N GLU A 299 17.07 -5.97 -11.81
CA GLU A 299 18.53 -5.87 -11.80
C GLU A 299 18.99 -4.57 -11.12
N ARG A 300 18.31 -3.46 -11.42
CA ARG A 300 18.60 -2.18 -10.78
C ARG A 300 18.44 -2.24 -9.26
N ALA A 301 17.44 -2.95 -8.76
CA ALA A 301 17.25 -3.14 -7.32
C ALA A 301 18.33 -4.06 -6.73
N ILE A 302 18.67 -5.15 -7.41
CA ILE A 302 19.71 -6.10 -6.99
C ILE A 302 21.09 -5.43 -6.99
N ASP A 303 21.43 -4.69 -8.04
CA ASP A 303 22.67 -3.91 -8.09
C ASP A 303 22.79 -2.94 -6.92
N TYR A 304 21.70 -2.23 -6.61
CA TYR A 304 21.69 -1.35 -5.45
C TYR A 304 21.90 -2.11 -4.13
N LEU A 305 21.25 -3.24 -3.93
CA LEU A 305 21.44 -4.07 -2.73
C LEU A 305 22.88 -4.55 -2.62
N ASN A 306 23.50 -4.96 -3.73
CA ASN A 306 24.90 -5.35 -3.81
C ASN A 306 25.88 -4.19 -3.54
N THR A 307 25.47 -2.93 -3.61
CA THR A 307 26.32 -1.80 -3.23
C THR A 307 26.27 -1.49 -1.74
N ARG A 308 25.43 -2.15 -0.97
CA ARG A 308 25.33 -1.91 0.48
C ARG A 308 26.39 -2.66 1.24
N ASN A 309 26.81 -2.12 2.39
CA ASN A 309 27.69 -2.84 3.31
C ASN A 309 26.93 -3.96 4.02
N ARG A 310 25.60 -3.82 4.15
CA ARG A 310 24.72 -4.72 4.87
C ARG A 310 23.32 -4.67 4.27
N ILE A 311 22.68 -5.83 4.20
CA ILE A 311 21.26 -6.00 3.89
C ILE A 311 20.60 -6.88 4.94
N TYR A 312 19.29 -6.76 5.05
CA TYR A 312 18.50 -7.52 6.02
C TYR A 312 17.56 -8.44 5.27
N VAL A 313 17.45 -9.67 5.76
CA VAL A 313 16.50 -10.68 5.28
C VAL A 313 15.52 -10.98 6.40
N VAL A 314 14.23 -10.89 6.11
CA VAL A 314 13.16 -11.23 7.05
C VAL A 314 12.24 -12.24 6.39
N ASP A 315 12.11 -13.39 7.02
CA ASP A 315 11.18 -14.45 6.65
C ASP A 315 9.94 -14.42 7.53
N GLY A 316 8.78 -14.68 6.93
CA GLY A 316 7.53 -14.70 7.65
C GLY A 316 6.38 -15.23 6.82
N PHE A 317 5.24 -15.45 7.48
CA PHE A 317 4.03 -15.90 6.79
C PHE A 317 3.02 -14.77 6.62
N ALA A 318 2.23 -14.85 5.54
CA ALA A 318 1.03 -14.06 5.35
C ALA A 318 -0.18 -15.01 5.30
N GLY A 319 -1.13 -14.81 6.24
CA GLY A 319 -2.29 -15.65 6.46
C GLY A 319 -2.15 -16.60 7.67
N TRP A 320 -3.09 -16.47 8.62
CA TRP A 320 -3.10 -17.28 9.84
C TRP A 320 -3.65 -18.70 9.63
N ASP A 321 -4.37 -18.95 8.53
CA ASP A 321 -4.79 -20.29 8.17
C ASP A 321 -3.65 -21.01 7.44
N GLU A 322 -3.11 -22.07 8.06
CA GLU A 322 -1.96 -22.82 7.53
C GLU A 322 -2.21 -23.44 6.15
N ARG A 323 -3.47 -23.69 5.79
CA ARG A 323 -3.86 -24.26 4.48
C ARG A 323 -3.64 -23.27 3.33
N TYR A 324 -3.67 -21.97 3.62
CA TYR A 324 -3.66 -20.89 2.64
C TYR A 324 -2.51 -19.92 2.83
N ARG A 325 -1.77 -20.00 3.95
CA ARG A 325 -0.67 -19.08 4.22
C ARG A 325 0.44 -19.18 3.18
N ILE A 326 1.01 -18.05 2.82
CA ILE A 326 2.17 -17.96 1.93
C ILE A 326 3.42 -17.61 2.72
N ARG A 327 4.57 -18.11 2.27
CA ARG A 327 5.90 -17.84 2.82
C ARG A 327 6.49 -16.64 2.08
N VAL A 328 6.84 -15.60 2.81
CA VAL A 328 7.35 -14.35 2.27
C VAL A 328 8.75 -14.09 2.79
N ARG A 329 9.70 -13.84 1.88
CA ARG A 329 11.04 -13.35 2.19
C ARG A 329 11.16 -11.90 1.77
N VAL A 330 11.62 -11.04 2.66
CA VAL A 330 11.90 -9.64 2.39
C VAL A 330 13.39 -9.39 2.44
N VAL A 331 13.95 -8.86 1.36
CA VAL A 331 15.35 -8.45 1.26
C VAL A 331 15.38 -6.92 1.16
N CYS A 332 15.96 -6.24 2.14
CA CYS A 332 15.93 -4.79 2.20
C CYS A 332 17.24 -4.20 2.75
N ALA A 333 17.48 -2.93 2.41
CA ALA A 333 18.71 -2.23 2.78
C ALA A 333 18.64 -1.52 4.15
N ARG A 334 17.45 -1.47 4.79
CA ARG A 334 17.23 -0.71 6.03
C ARG A 334 16.73 -1.59 7.16
N ALA A 335 17.32 -1.44 8.34
CA ALA A 335 16.90 -2.16 9.56
C ALA A 335 15.45 -1.83 9.95
N TYR A 336 15.02 -0.57 9.77
CA TYR A 336 13.64 -0.19 10.05
C TYR A 336 12.63 -0.90 9.14
N HIS A 337 12.96 -1.12 7.84
CA HIS A 337 12.14 -1.91 6.93
C HIS A 337 12.05 -3.38 7.36
N ALA A 338 13.16 -3.93 7.82
CA ALA A 338 13.21 -5.29 8.36
C ALA A 338 12.33 -5.42 9.62
N LEU A 339 12.44 -4.48 10.55
CA LEU A 339 11.61 -4.46 11.76
C LEU A 339 10.13 -4.28 11.43
N PHE A 340 9.81 -3.41 10.45
CA PHE A 340 8.45 -3.23 9.98
C PHE A 340 7.85 -4.55 9.46
N MET A 341 8.56 -5.25 8.57
CA MET A 341 8.05 -6.50 8.02
C MET A 341 8.03 -7.63 9.03
N ARG A 342 8.99 -7.64 9.99
CA ARG A 342 8.92 -8.54 11.15
C ARG A 342 7.66 -8.31 12.01
N ASN A 343 7.19 -7.05 12.12
CA ASN A 343 5.93 -6.74 12.81
C ASN A 343 4.71 -7.14 11.97
N MET A 344 4.75 -6.92 10.64
CA MET A 344 3.60 -7.13 9.76
C MET A 344 3.39 -8.59 9.36
N LEU A 345 4.45 -9.38 9.21
CA LEU A 345 4.33 -10.81 8.90
C LEU A 345 4.11 -11.62 10.18
N ILE A 346 3.44 -12.76 10.05
CA ILE A 346 3.35 -13.75 11.10
C ILE A 346 4.75 -14.36 11.26
N ARG A 347 5.26 -14.31 12.46
CA ARG A 347 6.64 -14.72 12.79
C ARG A 347 6.75 -16.22 12.85
N PRO A 348 7.62 -16.85 12.05
CA PRO A 348 7.89 -18.28 12.14
C PRO A 348 8.55 -18.67 13.46
N SER A 349 8.36 -19.90 13.89
CA SER A 349 9.16 -20.51 14.93
C SER A 349 10.60 -20.76 14.45
N LYS A 350 11.50 -21.14 15.35
CA LYS A 350 12.89 -21.44 14.97
C LYS A 350 12.96 -22.66 14.03
N GLU A 351 12.14 -23.65 14.32
CA GLU A 351 12.04 -24.89 13.56
C GLU A 351 11.49 -24.63 12.14
N GLU A 352 10.52 -23.72 12.00
CA GLU A 352 10.00 -23.32 10.70
C GLU A 352 11.01 -22.52 9.88
N LEU A 353 11.92 -21.76 10.54
CA LEU A 353 12.98 -21.02 9.87
C LEU A 353 14.10 -21.92 9.34
N GLU A 354 14.36 -23.09 9.96
CA GLU A 354 15.41 -24.03 9.50
C GLU A 354 15.14 -24.58 8.08
N HIS A 355 13.89 -24.58 7.63
CA HIS A 355 13.48 -25.11 6.33
C HIS A 355 12.58 -24.11 5.57
N PHE A 356 12.86 -22.81 5.71
CA PHE A 356 12.02 -21.78 5.13
C PHE A 356 12.37 -21.49 3.67
N HIS A 357 11.57 -22.01 2.76
CA HIS A 357 11.65 -21.70 1.33
C HIS A 357 10.52 -20.74 0.95
N PRO A 358 10.83 -19.50 0.51
CA PRO A 358 9.81 -18.49 0.25
C PRO A 358 8.96 -18.81 -0.99
N ASP A 359 7.65 -18.57 -0.88
CA ASP A 359 6.75 -18.55 -2.03
C ASP A 359 6.87 -17.25 -2.81
N TYR A 360 7.11 -16.12 -2.11
CA TYR A 360 7.31 -14.79 -2.68
C TYR A 360 8.52 -14.10 -2.07
N VAL A 361 9.29 -13.38 -2.91
CA VAL A 361 10.42 -12.57 -2.46
C VAL A 361 10.19 -11.10 -2.79
N ILE A 362 10.44 -10.22 -1.83
CA ILE A 362 10.39 -8.76 -1.99
C ILE A 362 11.82 -8.22 -1.96
N TYR A 363 12.25 -7.57 -3.04
CA TYR A 363 13.50 -6.81 -3.10
C TYR A 363 13.18 -5.33 -2.91
N ASN A 364 13.46 -4.80 -1.71
CA ASN A 364 13.21 -3.40 -1.39
C ASN A 364 14.51 -2.58 -1.49
N ALA A 365 14.64 -1.88 -2.61
CA ALA A 365 15.68 -0.90 -2.89
C ALA A 365 15.11 0.53 -2.90
N GLY A 366 14.22 0.85 -1.97
CA GLY A 366 13.39 2.06 -1.97
C GLY A 366 14.16 3.37 -2.03
N ALA A 367 15.36 3.47 -1.42
CA ALA A 367 16.21 4.65 -1.50
C ALA A 367 16.83 4.86 -2.90
N PHE A 368 16.80 3.85 -3.78
CA PHE A 368 17.34 3.95 -5.12
C PHE A 368 16.24 4.21 -6.15
N PRO A 369 16.32 5.29 -6.95
CA PRO A 369 15.24 5.65 -7.85
C PRO A 369 15.11 4.69 -9.04
N ALA A 370 13.89 4.44 -9.49
CA ALA A 370 13.65 3.85 -10.79
C ALA A 370 14.12 4.82 -11.90
N ASN A 371 14.51 4.26 -13.04
CA ASN A 371 14.87 5.09 -14.19
C ASN A 371 13.60 5.55 -14.92
N ARG A 372 13.19 6.81 -14.67
CA ARG A 372 12.00 7.41 -15.28
C ARG A 372 11.99 7.43 -16.82
N TYR A 373 13.16 7.22 -17.45
CA TYR A 373 13.30 7.18 -18.90
C TYR A 373 13.20 5.75 -19.47
N THR A 374 13.14 4.72 -18.62
CA THR A 374 12.81 3.37 -19.09
C THR A 374 11.38 3.36 -19.61
N ALA A 375 11.14 2.68 -20.72
CA ALA A 375 9.81 2.57 -21.32
C ALA A 375 8.75 2.14 -20.27
N GLY A 376 7.57 2.74 -20.30
CA GLY A 376 6.49 2.46 -19.35
C GLY A 376 6.64 3.09 -17.97
N MET A 377 7.78 3.70 -17.63
CA MET A 377 7.95 4.41 -16.36
C MET A 377 7.44 5.84 -16.44
N THR A 378 6.71 6.28 -15.43
CA THR A 378 6.12 7.65 -15.34
C THR A 378 6.81 8.53 -14.33
N SER A 379 7.50 7.93 -13.36
CA SER A 379 8.20 8.64 -12.28
C SER A 379 9.50 7.93 -11.89
N SER A 380 10.19 8.43 -10.87
CA SER A 380 11.35 7.77 -10.26
C SER A 380 10.96 6.69 -9.23
N THR A 381 9.66 6.46 -9.04
CA THR A 381 9.13 5.40 -8.17
C THR A 381 8.61 4.24 -9.00
N SER A 382 8.87 3.03 -8.57
CA SER A 382 8.31 1.80 -9.15
C SER A 382 8.07 0.76 -8.07
N VAL A 383 6.83 0.26 -8.04
CA VAL A 383 6.42 -0.88 -7.23
C VAL A 383 5.89 -1.92 -8.19
N ALA A 384 6.72 -2.91 -8.52
CA ALA A 384 6.42 -3.91 -9.54
C ALA A 384 6.23 -5.29 -8.92
N ILE A 385 5.17 -6.00 -9.32
CA ILE A 385 4.84 -7.36 -8.89
C ILE A 385 4.84 -8.27 -10.11
N ASN A 386 5.61 -9.35 -10.04
CA ASN A 386 5.62 -10.42 -11.02
C ASN A 386 5.03 -11.70 -10.38
N PHE A 387 3.83 -12.07 -10.81
CA PHE A 387 3.14 -13.27 -10.29
C PHE A 387 3.76 -14.58 -10.81
N ALA A 388 4.38 -14.57 -11.98
CA ALA A 388 5.02 -15.75 -12.55
C ALA A 388 6.35 -16.08 -11.85
N GLU A 389 7.21 -15.06 -11.68
CA GLU A 389 8.48 -15.19 -10.95
C GLU A 389 8.28 -15.17 -9.43
N LYS A 390 7.06 -14.81 -8.96
CA LYS A 390 6.72 -14.66 -7.54
C LYS A 390 7.65 -13.69 -6.81
N GLU A 391 7.88 -12.55 -7.44
CA GLU A 391 8.76 -11.52 -6.93
C GLU A 391 8.08 -10.14 -6.95
N MET A 392 8.52 -9.29 -6.03
CA MET A 392 8.17 -7.88 -5.96
C MET A 392 9.42 -7.03 -5.86
N VAL A 393 9.47 -5.93 -6.62
CA VAL A 393 10.58 -4.98 -6.62
C VAL A 393 10.08 -3.58 -6.28
N ILE A 394 10.75 -2.94 -5.34
CA ILE A 394 10.44 -1.57 -4.90
C ILE A 394 11.65 -0.67 -5.16
N LEU A 395 11.43 0.41 -5.91
CA LEU A 395 12.40 1.46 -6.22
C LEU A 395 11.79 2.84 -5.97
N GLY A 396 12.60 3.80 -5.50
CA GLY A 396 12.25 5.22 -5.43
C GLY A 396 11.22 5.61 -4.37
N THR A 397 10.88 4.72 -3.45
CA THR A 397 10.07 5.01 -2.26
C THR A 397 10.56 4.20 -1.06
N GLU A 398 10.74 4.86 0.06
CA GLU A 398 11.10 4.20 1.32
C GLU A 398 9.88 4.01 2.24
N TYR A 399 8.67 4.26 1.76
CA TYR A 399 7.45 4.02 2.52
C TYR A 399 7.28 2.53 2.80
N ALA A 400 7.36 2.15 4.08
CA ALA A 400 7.33 0.74 4.49
C ALA A 400 6.05 0.01 4.09
N GLY A 401 4.92 0.72 4.09
CA GLY A 401 3.62 0.18 3.72
C GLY A 401 3.50 -0.37 2.30
N GLU A 402 4.45 -0.08 1.38
CA GLU A 402 4.44 -0.70 0.05
C GLU A 402 4.71 -2.20 0.10
N MET A 403 5.62 -2.66 0.98
CA MET A 403 5.90 -4.09 1.17
C MET A 403 4.66 -4.84 1.67
N LYS A 404 4.04 -4.34 2.74
CA LYS A 404 2.81 -4.87 3.31
C LYS A 404 1.71 -4.98 2.25
N LYS A 405 1.40 -3.87 1.59
CA LYS A 405 0.31 -3.78 0.62
C LYS A 405 0.59 -4.49 -0.70
N GLY A 406 1.86 -4.73 -1.00
CA GLY A 406 2.27 -5.59 -2.11
C GLY A 406 1.87 -7.04 -1.88
N ILE A 407 2.17 -7.59 -0.71
CA ILE A 407 1.74 -8.94 -0.32
C ILE A 407 0.22 -9.04 -0.27
N PHE A 408 -0.47 -8.01 0.22
CA PHE A 408 -1.92 -7.97 0.17
C PHE A 408 -2.45 -8.04 -1.29
N THR A 409 -1.81 -7.32 -2.22
CA THR A 409 -2.14 -7.42 -3.66
C THR A 409 -1.90 -8.84 -4.20
N VAL A 410 -0.82 -9.51 -3.76
CA VAL A 410 -0.56 -10.92 -4.12
C VAL A 410 -1.70 -11.82 -3.66
N LEU A 411 -2.15 -11.66 -2.41
CA LEU A 411 -3.25 -12.47 -1.88
C LEU A 411 -4.60 -12.13 -2.51
N PHE A 412 -4.82 -10.89 -2.97
CA PHE A 412 -5.99 -10.54 -3.78
C PHE A 412 -6.03 -11.25 -5.14
N PHE A 413 -4.89 -11.74 -5.63
CA PHE A 413 -4.80 -12.57 -6.82
C PHE A 413 -4.82 -14.06 -6.49
N GLU A 414 -3.90 -14.51 -5.65
CA GLU A 414 -3.65 -15.93 -5.36
C GLU A 414 -4.87 -16.63 -4.71
N MET A 415 -5.49 -15.99 -3.72
CA MET A 415 -6.58 -16.59 -2.95
C MET A 415 -7.83 -16.87 -3.81
N PRO A 416 -8.37 -15.88 -4.57
CA PRO A 416 -9.53 -16.15 -5.43
C PRO A 416 -9.22 -17.06 -6.62
N VAL A 417 -8.01 -16.99 -7.19
CA VAL A 417 -7.68 -17.75 -8.40
C VAL A 417 -7.35 -19.21 -8.09
N LYS A 418 -6.54 -19.45 -7.07
CA LYS A 418 -6.03 -20.81 -6.76
C LYS A 418 -6.88 -21.57 -5.77
N HIS A 419 -7.50 -20.87 -4.82
CA HIS A 419 -8.15 -21.49 -3.67
C HIS A 419 -9.65 -21.22 -3.58
N ASN A 420 -10.20 -20.35 -4.45
CA ASN A 420 -11.57 -19.85 -4.34
C ASN A 420 -11.89 -19.23 -2.96
N VAL A 421 -10.89 -18.60 -2.35
CA VAL A 421 -10.98 -17.93 -1.05
C VAL A 421 -11.11 -16.41 -1.30
N LEU A 422 -12.09 -15.78 -0.66
CA LEU A 422 -12.36 -14.36 -0.82
C LEU A 422 -11.42 -13.53 0.03
N THR A 423 -10.64 -12.65 -0.59
CA THR A 423 -9.76 -11.68 0.10
C THR A 423 -10.50 -10.36 0.32
N LEU A 424 -10.35 -9.77 1.51
CA LEU A 424 -11.13 -8.65 2.01
C LEU A 424 -10.22 -7.56 2.61
N HIS A 425 -10.39 -6.31 2.16
CA HIS A 425 -9.84 -5.15 2.84
C HIS A 425 -10.83 -4.70 3.94
N SER A 426 -10.70 -5.35 5.08
CA SER A 426 -11.65 -5.26 6.18
C SER A 426 -10.97 -5.47 7.51
N SER A 427 -11.53 -4.95 8.59
CA SER A 427 -11.29 -5.45 9.95
C SER A 427 -12.30 -6.52 10.31
N ALA A 428 -11.99 -7.35 11.31
CA ALA A 428 -12.87 -8.38 11.81
C ALA A 428 -12.73 -8.58 13.31
N ASN A 429 -13.84 -8.88 13.97
CA ASN A 429 -13.88 -9.27 15.37
C ASN A 429 -14.86 -10.42 15.61
N GLU A 430 -14.71 -11.09 16.74
CA GLU A 430 -15.55 -12.20 17.17
C GLU A 430 -16.13 -11.96 18.56
N GLY A 431 -17.44 -12.10 18.70
CA GLY A 431 -18.14 -12.02 19.96
C GLY A 431 -17.96 -13.26 20.83
N GLN A 432 -18.42 -13.20 22.08
CA GLN A 432 -18.31 -14.32 23.04
C GLN A 432 -19.08 -15.57 22.59
N ASP A 433 -20.14 -15.40 21.81
CA ASP A 433 -20.94 -16.50 21.25
C ASP A 433 -20.38 -17.01 19.92
N GLY A 434 -19.18 -16.58 19.52
CA GLY A 434 -18.53 -16.96 18.27
C GLY A 434 -19.09 -16.24 17.04
N ASP A 435 -19.92 -15.24 17.21
CA ASP A 435 -20.43 -14.43 16.09
C ASP A 435 -19.35 -13.50 15.53
N VAL A 436 -19.03 -13.69 14.28
CA VAL A 436 -18.03 -12.87 13.58
C VAL A 436 -18.71 -11.69 12.88
N THR A 437 -18.10 -10.52 12.98
CA THR A 437 -18.47 -9.33 12.21
C THR A 437 -17.28 -8.85 11.41
N VAL A 438 -17.51 -8.58 10.11
CA VAL A 438 -16.50 -8.06 9.17
C VAL A 438 -16.89 -6.63 8.80
N PHE A 439 -15.91 -5.70 8.90
CA PHE A 439 -16.12 -4.27 8.64
C PHE A 439 -15.29 -3.84 7.44
N PHE A 440 -15.93 -3.42 6.38
CA PHE A 440 -15.30 -2.77 5.24
C PHE A 440 -15.31 -1.27 5.41
N GLY A 441 -14.28 -0.60 4.92
CA GLY A 441 -14.24 0.86 4.96
C GLY A 441 -12.88 1.41 4.57
N LEU A 442 -12.89 2.64 4.08
CA LEU A 442 -11.70 3.40 3.76
C LEU A 442 -11.13 4.09 5.01
N SER A 443 -9.95 4.67 4.87
CA SER A 443 -9.33 5.46 5.94
C SER A 443 -10.29 6.57 6.43
N GLY A 444 -10.46 6.70 7.72
CA GLY A 444 -11.32 7.72 8.35
C GLY A 444 -12.81 7.36 8.48
N THR A 445 -13.24 6.18 7.99
CA THR A 445 -14.61 5.69 8.21
C THR A 445 -14.84 5.08 9.60
N GLY A 446 -13.77 4.80 10.34
CA GLY A 446 -13.83 4.24 11.69
C GLY A 446 -13.62 2.72 11.76
N LYS A 447 -13.08 2.08 10.69
CA LYS A 447 -12.85 0.63 10.62
C LYS A 447 -12.15 0.09 11.87
N THR A 448 -10.95 0.58 12.19
CA THR A 448 -10.16 0.17 13.35
C THR A 448 -10.89 0.50 14.67
N THR A 449 -11.39 1.73 14.82
CA THR A 449 -12.10 2.17 16.05
C THR A 449 -13.34 1.33 16.37
N LEU A 450 -14.09 0.92 15.35
CA LEU A 450 -15.34 0.17 15.52
C LEU A 450 -15.13 -1.33 15.69
N SER A 451 -14.07 -1.89 15.12
CA SER A 451 -13.71 -3.29 15.32
C SER A 451 -12.99 -3.53 16.65
N ALA A 452 -12.32 -2.52 17.21
CA ALA A 452 -11.76 -2.55 18.55
C ALA A 452 -12.88 -2.33 19.59
N ASP A 453 -13.52 -3.42 20.00
CA ASP A 453 -14.56 -3.46 21.02
C ASP A 453 -14.07 -4.29 22.22
N PRO A 454 -14.04 -3.76 23.45
CA PRO A 454 -13.59 -4.51 24.62
C PRO A 454 -14.38 -5.79 24.90
N LYS A 455 -15.59 -5.91 24.35
CA LYS A 455 -16.46 -7.08 24.51
C LYS A 455 -16.23 -8.17 23.44
N ARG A 456 -15.42 -7.88 22.42
CA ARG A 456 -15.22 -8.75 21.25
C ARG A 456 -13.73 -8.95 20.98
N ALA A 457 -13.33 -10.14 20.65
CA ALA A 457 -11.94 -10.45 20.34
C ALA A 457 -11.58 -9.95 18.94
N LEU A 458 -10.55 -9.12 18.82
CA LEU A 458 -10.05 -8.63 17.53
C LEU A 458 -9.38 -9.78 16.77
N ILE A 459 -9.85 -10.08 15.55
CA ILE A 459 -9.17 -10.99 14.61
C ILE A 459 -8.11 -10.23 13.83
N GLY A 460 -8.41 -8.99 13.42
CA GLY A 460 -7.48 -8.08 12.76
C GLY A 460 -8.15 -6.77 12.37
N ASP A 461 -7.32 -5.75 12.06
CA ASP A 461 -7.82 -4.38 11.84
C ASP A 461 -7.87 -3.95 10.37
N ASP A 462 -7.26 -4.73 9.41
CA ASP A 462 -7.10 -4.22 8.05
C ASP A 462 -7.30 -5.27 6.92
N GLU A 463 -6.80 -6.51 7.04
CA GLU A 463 -6.70 -7.45 5.92
C GLU A 463 -7.11 -8.88 6.31
N HIS A 464 -8.15 -9.42 5.67
CA HIS A 464 -8.68 -10.75 5.98
C HIS A 464 -8.96 -11.58 4.74
N CYS A 465 -9.09 -12.90 4.95
CA CYS A 465 -9.67 -13.83 3.98
C CYS A 465 -10.88 -14.53 4.58
N TRP A 466 -11.89 -14.76 3.75
CA TRP A 466 -13.06 -15.58 4.09
C TRP A 466 -13.01 -16.88 3.30
N SER A 467 -12.59 -17.93 3.98
CA SER A 467 -12.49 -19.29 3.43
C SER A 467 -13.79 -20.07 3.55
N ASP A 468 -13.73 -21.34 3.27
CA ASP A 468 -14.82 -22.34 3.46
C ASP A 468 -15.03 -22.74 4.92
N THR A 469 -14.12 -22.39 5.82
CA THR A 469 -14.19 -22.74 7.24
C THR A 469 -14.36 -21.55 8.17
N GLY A 470 -14.24 -20.32 7.65
CA GLY A 470 -14.36 -19.10 8.45
C GLY A 470 -13.44 -17.98 7.99
N VAL A 471 -13.07 -17.09 8.88
CA VAL A 471 -12.29 -15.89 8.60
C VAL A 471 -10.92 -15.95 9.25
N PHE A 472 -9.87 -15.59 8.51
CA PHE A 472 -8.54 -15.44 9.06
C PHE A 472 -7.89 -14.11 8.65
N ASN A 473 -7.07 -13.57 9.55
CA ASN A 473 -6.25 -12.40 9.28
C ASN A 473 -5.06 -12.77 8.39
N ILE A 474 -4.66 -11.87 7.52
CA ILE A 474 -3.48 -12.02 6.67
C ILE A 474 -2.22 -11.65 7.44
N GLU A 475 -2.31 -10.71 8.38
CA GLU A 475 -1.18 -10.02 9.00
C GLU A 475 -0.85 -10.52 10.41
N GLY A 476 0.43 -10.38 10.77
CA GLY A 476 0.92 -10.60 12.14
C GLY A 476 1.04 -9.32 12.96
N GLY A 477 0.60 -8.17 12.45
CA GLY A 477 0.70 -6.88 13.11
C GLY A 477 -0.28 -5.85 12.59
N CYS A 478 -0.21 -4.64 13.16
CA CYS A 478 -1.06 -3.51 12.80
C CYS A 478 -0.22 -2.33 12.32
N TYR A 479 -0.79 -1.53 11.40
CA TYR A 479 -0.15 -0.32 10.86
C TYR A 479 -1.12 0.85 10.85
N ALA A 480 -1.15 1.58 11.97
CA ALA A 480 -2.12 2.61 12.25
C ALA A 480 -1.61 4.04 11.97
N LYS A 481 -2.52 4.98 11.72
CA LYS A 481 -2.24 6.43 11.72
C LYS A 481 -2.03 6.91 13.15
N THR A 482 -1.11 7.86 13.33
CA THR A 482 -0.80 8.42 14.64
C THR A 482 -1.15 9.90 14.78
N ILE A 483 -1.54 10.58 13.69
CA ILE A 483 -1.96 11.98 13.77
C ILE A 483 -3.19 12.15 14.68
N GLY A 484 -3.09 13.00 15.67
CA GLY A 484 -4.13 13.23 16.66
C GLY A 484 -4.39 12.06 17.62
N LEU A 485 -3.46 11.11 17.74
CA LEU A 485 -3.54 9.94 18.62
C LEU A 485 -3.45 10.36 20.09
N SER A 486 -4.35 9.87 20.92
CA SER A 486 -4.28 10.02 22.38
C SER A 486 -4.82 8.77 23.09
N ALA A 487 -4.43 8.62 24.36
CA ALA A 487 -4.89 7.49 25.18
C ALA A 487 -6.41 7.48 25.40
N GLU A 488 -7.07 8.64 25.32
CA GLU A 488 -8.52 8.75 25.48
C GLU A 488 -9.28 8.35 24.22
N LYS A 489 -8.71 8.62 23.02
CA LYS A 489 -9.37 8.34 21.75
C LYS A 489 -9.17 6.90 21.30
N GLU A 490 -7.92 6.41 21.36
CA GLU A 490 -7.51 5.09 20.88
C GLU A 490 -6.53 4.44 21.89
N PRO A 491 -7.03 4.00 23.05
CA PRO A 491 -6.19 3.50 24.15
C PRO A 491 -5.33 2.30 23.75
N ASP A 492 -5.86 1.38 22.94
CA ASP A 492 -5.18 0.17 22.52
C ASP A 492 -3.98 0.48 21.62
N ILE A 493 -4.16 1.35 20.62
CA ILE A 493 -3.09 1.80 19.72
C ILE A 493 -2.02 2.57 20.50
N PHE A 494 -2.48 3.48 21.39
CA PHE A 494 -1.58 4.27 22.23
C PHE A 494 -0.72 3.38 23.14
N GLY A 495 -1.33 2.38 23.76
CA GLY A 495 -0.65 1.40 24.63
C GLY A 495 0.29 0.44 23.87
N ALA A 496 0.05 0.22 22.56
CA ALA A 496 0.90 -0.62 21.73
C ALA A 496 2.21 0.06 21.28
N ILE A 497 2.32 1.40 21.43
CA ILE A 497 3.53 2.15 21.08
C ILE A 497 4.58 2.02 22.18
N ARG A 498 5.35 0.95 22.12
CA ARG A 498 6.38 0.57 23.11
C ARG A 498 7.56 -0.09 22.40
N PHE A 499 8.55 -0.62 23.15
CA PHE A 499 9.67 -1.36 22.55
C PHE A 499 9.19 -2.47 21.61
N GLY A 500 9.76 -2.51 20.40
CA GLY A 500 9.33 -3.36 19.30
C GLY A 500 8.41 -2.65 18.28
N ALA A 501 7.73 -1.59 18.69
CA ALA A 501 6.96 -0.76 17.76
C ALA A 501 7.84 0.22 16.99
N ILE A 502 7.35 0.63 15.80
CA ILE A 502 7.96 1.65 14.96
C ILE A 502 7.04 2.87 14.90
N LEU A 503 7.62 4.05 14.94
CA LEU A 503 7.00 5.32 14.59
C LEU A 503 7.64 5.83 13.29
N GLU A 504 6.87 5.90 12.21
CA GLU A 504 7.33 6.36 10.90
C GLU A 504 6.93 7.80 10.66
N ASN A 505 7.92 8.67 10.46
CA ASN A 505 7.74 10.11 10.21
C ASN A 505 6.97 10.85 11.31
N VAL A 506 7.09 10.43 12.55
CA VAL A 506 6.46 11.06 13.72
C VAL A 506 7.46 11.99 14.39
N VAL A 507 7.02 13.19 14.74
CA VAL A 507 7.85 14.20 15.39
C VAL A 507 7.93 13.92 16.89
N PHE A 508 9.09 14.16 17.49
CA PHE A 508 9.33 14.05 18.94
C PHE A 508 10.34 15.13 19.40
N ASP A 509 10.22 15.55 20.63
CA ASP A 509 11.19 16.47 21.24
C ASP A 509 12.56 15.80 21.39
N PRO A 510 13.65 16.36 20.83
CA PRO A 510 14.97 15.72 20.84
C PRO A 510 15.57 15.51 22.22
N SER A 511 15.17 16.31 23.22
CA SER A 511 15.74 16.25 24.57
C SER A 511 14.97 15.30 25.48
N SER A 512 13.65 15.40 25.52
CA SER A 512 12.78 14.56 26.33
C SER A 512 12.40 13.23 25.66
N ARG A 513 12.54 13.15 24.34
CA ARG A 513 12.09 12.02 23.50
C ARG A 513 10.57 11.78 23.54
N VAL A 514 9.81 12.75 24.04
CA VAL A 514 8.36 12.70 24.05
C VAL A 514 7.84 12.95 22.64
N VAL A 515 6.91 12.09 22.21
CA VAL A 515 6.30 12.13 20.87
C VAL A 515 5.21 13.19 20.84
N ASP A 516 5.19 13.98 19.77
CA ASP A 516 4.10 14.90 19.45
C ASP A 516 3.25 14.28 18.32
N TYR A 517 2.08 13.78 18.66
CA TYR A 517 1.17 13.16 17.70
C TYR A 517 0.31 14.18 16.93
N ASP A 518 0.31 15.44 17.30
CA ASP A 518 -0.41 16.50 16.61
C ASP A 518 0.47 17.25 15.60
N ASP A 519 1.81 17.03 15.62
CA ASP A 519 2.75 17.65 14.70
C ASP A 519 2.75 16.95 13.33
N ASP A 520 2.26 17.65 12.31
CA ASP A 520 2.21 17.24 10.90
C ASP A 520 3.29 17.91 10.01
N THR A 521 4.28 18.58 10.60
CA THR A 521 5.31 19.33 9.87
C THR A 521 6.14 18.45 8.93
N LEU A 522 6.35 17.19 9.26
CA LEU A 522 6.98 16.22 8.37
C LEU A 522 5.98 15.69 7.33
N THR A 523 4.81 15.27 7.78
CA THR A 523 3.72 14.74 6.96
C THR A 523 2.46 14.53 7.80
N GLU A 524 1.29 14.69 7.18
CA GLU A 524 0.00 14.26 7.76
C GLU A 524 -0.15 12.71 7.83
N ASN A 525 0.74 11.98 7.14
CA ASN A 525 0.72 10.52 7.09
C ASN A 525 1.67 9.88 8.09
N THR A 526 1.67 10.39 9.32
CA THR A 526 2.40 9.77 10.44
C THR A 526 1.84 8.40 10.77
N ARG A 527 2.70 7.41 11.07
CA ARG A 527 2.30 6.02 11.25
C ARG A 527 2.99 5.35 12.43
N CYS A 528 2.33 4.35 13.01
CA CYS A 528 2.95 3.37 13.89
C CYS A 528 2.70 1.95 13.40
N ALA A 529 3.72 1.09 13.56
CA ALA A 529 3.65 -0.35 13.27
C ALA A 529 4.02 -1.14 14.51
N TYR A 530 3.23 -2.15 14.85
CA TYR A 530 3.45 -2.99 16.03
C TYR A 530 2.89 -4.40 15.81
N PRO A 531 3.43 -5.41 16.52
CA PRO A 531 2.87 -6.77 16.51
C PRO A 531 1.44 -6.78 17.03
N ILE A 532 0.56 -7.60 16.42
CA ILE A 532 -0.87 -7.61 16.75
C ILE A 532 -1.13 -8.01 18.21
N GLU A 533 -0.28 -8.84 18.79
CA GLU A 533 -0.34 -9.25 20.19
C GLU A 533 -0.08 -8.12 21.21
N TYR A 534 0.22 -6.89 20.72
CA TYR A 534 0.29 -5.73 21.59
C TYR A 534 -1.10 -5.16 21.93
N ILE A 535 -2.13 -5.57 21.20
CA ILE A 535 -3.53 -5.28 21.49
C ILE A 535 -4.07 -6.35 22.44
N GLU A 536 -4.58 -5.92 23.60
CA GLU A 536 -4.89 -6.80 24.74
C GLU A 536 -5.96 -7.85 24.42
N ASN A 537 -7.02 -7.47 23.70
CA ASN A 537 -8.14 -8.35 23.36
C ASN A 537 -8.02 -9.02 21.98
N THR A 538 -6.79 -9.15 21.44
CA THR A 538 -6.57 -9.85 20.17
C THR A 538 -6.74 -11.38 20.34
N LYS A 539 -7.43 -11.97 19.38
CA LYS A 539 -7.52 -13.43 19.25
C LYS A 539 -6.23 -14.00 18.65
N ILE A 540 -5.53 -14.87 19.37
CA ILE A 540 -4.33 -15.55 18.87
C ILE A 540 -4.57 -17.08 18.93
N PRO A 541 -4.43 -17.79 17.81
CA PRO A 541 -4.16 -17.33 16.44
C PRO A 541 -5.30 -16.47 15.88
N CYS A 542 -4.96 -15.53 14.98
CA CYS A 542 -5.92 -14.57 14.40
C CYS A 542 -6.80 -15.26 13.32
N ILE A 543 -7.55 -16.25 13.73
CA ILE A 543 -8.45 -17.06 12.89
C ILE A 543 -9.73 -17.38 13.66
N SER A 544 -10.86 -17.35 12.99
CA SER A 544 -12.14 -17.87 13.47
C SER A 544 -12.63 -18.97 12.53
N ASN A 545 -13.03 -20.09 13.12
CA ASN A 545 -13.68 -21.18 12.39
C ASN A 545 -15.20 -20.93 12.23
N ASN A 546 -15.65 -19.71 12.54
CA ASN A 546 -17.03 -19.29 12.34
C ASN A 546 -17.11 -18.34 11.13
N HIS A 547 -18.20 -18.48 10.38
CA HIS A 547 -18.51 -17.58 9.29
C HIS A 547 -19.09 -16.25 9.80
N PRO A 548 -18.86 -15.13 9.10
CA PRO A 548 -19.44 -13.86 9.48
C PRO A 548 -20.97 -13.92 9.56
N LYS A 549 -21.50 -13.49 10.71
CA LYS A 549 -22.92 -13.29 10.90
C LYS A 549 -23.37 -11.90 10.40
N ASN A 550 -22.46 -10.95 10.43
CA ASN A 550 -22.71 -9.58 10.00
C ASN A 550 -21.57 -9.06 9.09
N ILE A 551 -21.96 -8.44 7.99
CA ILE A 551 -21.11 -7.72 7.05
C ILE A 551 -21.49 -6.25 7.15
N VAL A 552 -20.56 -5.38 7.55
CA VAL A 552 -20.79 -3.96 7.75
C VAL A 552 -19.98 -3.16 6.74
N LEU A 553 -20.64 -2.50 5.79
CA LEU A 553 -20.02 -1.56 4.87
C LEU A 553 -20.03 -0.17 5.51
N LEU A 554 -18.83 0.31 5.92
CA LEU A 554 -18.66 1.61 6.53
C LEU A 554 -18.54 2.70 5.48
N THR A 555 -19.32 3.74 5.63
CA THR A 555 -19.19 4.98 4.86
C THR A 555 -19.06 6.18 5.79
N CYS A 556 -18.52 7.28 5.27
CA CYS A 556 -18.49 8.57 5.95
C CYS A 556 -19.06 9.62 5.00
N ASP A 557 -20.38 9.82 5.03
CA ASP A 557 -21.03 10.77 4.13
C ASP A 557 -20.94 12.19 4.69
N ALA A 558 -20.16 13.04 4.03
CA ALA A 558 -20.04 14.45 4.39
C ALA A 558 -21.18 15.33 3.87
N ARG A 559 -22.07 14.80 3.03
CA ARG A 559 -23.28 15.49 2.58
C ARG A 559 -24.42 15.39 3.58
N GLY A 560 -24.36 14.39 4.47
CA GLY A 560 -25.35 14.17 5.53
C GLY A 560 -26.69 13.62 5.01
N VAL A 561 -26.70 13.00 3.85
CA VAL A 561 -27.91 12.49 3.19
C VAL A 561 -28.08 10.98 3.26
N LEU A 562 -27.01 10.22 3.58
CA LEU A 562 -27.14 8.79 3.79
C LEU A 562 -27.60 8.50 5.22
N PRO A 563 -28.54 7.54 5.41
CA PRO A 563 -28.98 7.11 6.72
C PRO A 563 -27.80 6.59 7.57
N PRO A 564 -27.83 6.82 8.92
CA PRO A 564 -26.80 6.26 9.82
C PRO A 564 -26.68 4.74 9.72
N ILE A 565 -27.79 4.05 9.47
CA ILE A 565 -27.82 2.59 9.28
C ILE A 565 -28.88 2.19 8.25
N SER A 566 -28.53 1.24 7.42
CA SER A 566 -29.47 0.59 6.49
C SER A 566 -29.15 -0.90 6.38
N LYS A 567 -30.18 -1.74 6.28
CA LYS A 567 -30.05 -3.15 5.92
C LYS A 567 -30.02 -3.26 4.40
N LEU A 568 -29.11 -4.07 3.87
CA LEU A 568 -28.90 -4.24 2.44
C LEU A 568 -29.45 -5.58 1.94
N SER A 569 -30.03 -5.58 0.74
CA SER A 569 -30.23 -6.83 -0.04
C SER A 569 -28.90 -7.34 -0.59
N SER A 570 -28.89 -8.55 -1.18
CA SER A 570 -27.71 -9.10 -1.86
C SER A 570 -27.21 -8.19 -2.96
N GLU A 571 -28.11 -7.70 -3.83
CA GLU A 571 -27.78 -6.82 -4.95
C GLU A 571 -27.32 -5.44 -4.48
N GLN A 572 -27.96 -4.88 -3.43
CA GLN A 572 -27.51 -3.63 -2.80
C GLN A 572 -26.14 -3.79 -2.17
N THR A 573 -25.85 -4.94 -1.54
CA THR A 573 -24.53 -5.24 -1.00
C THR A 573 -23.48 -5.23 -2.11
N MET A 574 -23.73 -5.91 -3.23
CA MET A 574 -22.82 -5.89 -4.38
C MET A 574 -22.63 -4.47 -4.92
N TYR A 575 -23.71 -3.70 -5.11
CA TYR A 575 -23.64 -2.33 -5.63
C TYR A 575 -22.82 -1.41 -4.74
N HIS A 576 -23.10 -1.40 -3.43
CA HIS A 576 -22.39 -0.54 -2.46
C HIS A 576 -20.95 -1.02 -2.19
N PHE A 577 -20.71 -2.33 -2.20
CA PHE A 577 -19.37 -2.90 -2.08
C PHE A 577 -18.48 -2.53 -3.28
N ILE A 578 -19.00 -2.67 -4.51
CA ILE A 578 -18.30 -2.25 -5.73
C ILE A 578 -18.08 -0.73 -5.73
N SER A 579 -19.05 0.05 -5.29
CA SER A 579 -18.92 1.50 -5.23
C SER A 579 -17.87 1.95 -4.21
N GLY A 580 -17.85 1.35 -3.01
CA GLY A 580 -16.89 1.66 -1.95
C GLY A 580 -16.86 3.15 -1.61
N TYR A 581 -18.04 3.75 -1.39
CA TYR A 581 -18.19 5.18 -1.20
C TYR A 581 -17.74 5.65 0.18
N THR A 582 -17.05 6.80 0.21
CA THR A 582 -16.83 7.62 1.40
C THR A 582 -16.56 9.08 1.01
N SER A 583 -16.48 9.97 1.97
CA SER A 583 -15.95 11.31 1.78
C SER A 583 -14.53 11.40 2.38
N LYS A 584 -13.55 11.83 1.58
CA LYS A 584 -12.27 12.26 2.09
C LYS A 584 -12.44 13.55 2.85
N MET A 585 -11.88 13.62 4.04
CA MET A 585 -11.99 14.80 4.90
C MET A 585 -10.85 15.78 4.63
N ALA A 586 -11.10 17.07 4.89
CA ALA A 586 -10.06 18.08 4.93
C ALA A 586 -8.97 17.66 5.94
N GLY A 587 -7.69 17.82 5.56
CA GLY A 587 -6.55 17.45 6.41
C GLY A 587 -6.25 15.94 6.51
N THR A 588 -7.00 15.05 5.84
CA THR A 588 -6.71 13.61 5.85
C THR A 588 -5.78 13.16 4.73
N GLU A 589 -5.68 13.93 3.66
CA GLU A 589 -4.76 13.74 2.54
C GLU A 589 -4.27 15.10 2.02
N GLN A 590 -3.04 15.16 1.55
CA GLN A 590 -2.45 16.40 1.03
C GLN A 590 -3.29 17.00 -0.11
N GLY A 591 -3.66 18.26 0.01
CA GLY A 591 -4.45 19.00 -0.98
C GLY A 591 -5.97 18.88 -0.85
N VAL A 592 -6.48 18.15 0.14
CA VAL A 592 -7.92 18.08 0.44
C VAL A 592 -8.28 19.16 1.46
N THR A 593 -8.86 20.26 0.99
CA THR A 593 -9.29 21.42 1.82
C THR A 593 -10.76 21.34 2.21
N GLU A 594 -11.56 20.57 1.45
CA GLU A 594 -13.00 20.37 1.70
C GLU A 594 -13.35 18.88 1.54
N PRO A 595 -14.43 18.40 2.19
CA PRO A 595 -14.86 17.02 2.04
C PRO A 595 -15.22 16.68 0.60
N GLN A 596 -14.59 15.65 0.04
CA GLN A 596 -14.78 15.21 -1.35
C GLN A 596 -15.30 13.77 -1.41
N ALA A 597 -16.37 13.56 -2.19
CA ALA A 597 -16.85 12.21 -2.49
C ALA A 597 -15.77 11.38 -3.18
N THR A 598 -15.52 10.20 -2.66
CA THR A 598 -14.50 9.27 -3.16
C THR A 598 -15.09 7.87 -3.27
N PHE A 599 -14.72 7.18 -4.32
CA PHE A 599 -15.14 5.81 -4.61
C PHE A 599 -13.91 4.92 -4.74
N SER A 600 -13.92 3.78 -4.08
CA SER A 600 -12.84 2.80 -4.13
C SER A 600 -13.43 1.40 -4.18
N SER A 601 -13.39 0.78 -5.35
CA SER A 601 -14.02 -0.51 -5.62
C SER A 601 -13.66 -1.54 -4.55
N CYS A 602 -14.67 -2.22 -4.02
CA CYS A 602 -14.55 -3.20 -2.95
C CYS A 602 -13.83 -2.65 -1.69
N PHE A 603 -13.82 -1.33 -1.48
CA PHE A 603 -12.98 -0.62 -0.51
C PHE A 603 -11.48 -0.89 -0.66
N ALA A 604 -11.07 -1.51 -1.75
CA ALA A 604 -9.75 -2.08 -1.97
C ALA A 604 -9.14 -1.71 -3.33
N GLN A 605 -9.68 -0.72 -4.06
CA GLN A 605 -9.29 -0.43 -5.44
C GLN A 605 -7.78 -0.46 -5.72
N PRO A 606 -6.89 0.09 -4.88
CA PRO A 606 -5.45 0.07 -5.15
C PRO A 606 -4.81 -1.32 -5.07
N PHE A 607 -5.51 -2.33 -4.54
CA PHE A 607 -4.99 -3.68 -4.30
C PHE A 607 -5.61 -4.72 -5.22
N LEU A 608 -6.74 -4.40 -5.87
CA LEU A 608 -7.46 -5.35 -6.71
C LEU A 608 -6.59 -5.82 -7.87
N ALA A 609 -6.45 -7.12 -8.01
CA ALA A 609 -5.80 -7.76 -9.14
C ALA A 609 -6.81 -8.29 -10.16
N LEU A 610 -8.01 -8.64 -9.71
CA LEU A 610 -9.11 -9.15 -10.53
C LEU A 610 -10.20 -8.08 -10.69
N HIS A 611 -11.12 -8.29 -11.65
CA HIS A 611 -12.27 -7.38 -11.82
C HIS A 611 -13.09 -7.30 -10.52
N PRO A 612 -13.53 -6.09 -10.09
CA PRO A 612 -14.27 -5.91 -8.84
C PRO A 612 -15.51 -6.78 -8.72
N MET A 613 -16.17 -7.03 -9.84
CA MET A 613 -17.38 -7.87 -9.90
C MET A 613 -17.09 -9.30 -9.44
N ARG A 614 -15.87 -9.84 -9.65
CA ARG A 614 -15.51 -11.19 -9.18
C ARG A 614 -15.55 -11.27 -7.66
N TYR A 615 -14.96 -10.29 -6.97
CA TYR A 615 -15.00 -10.24 -5.49
C TYR A 615 -16.41 -10.01 -4.96
N ALA A 616 -17.21 -9.18 -5.66
CA ALA A 616 -18.58 -8.90 -5.25
C ALA A 616 -19.48 -10.14 -5.39
N LYS A 617 -19.32 -10.92 -6.46
CA LYS A 617 -20.03 -12.20 -6.66
C LYS A 617 -19.66 -13.20 -5.56
N MET A 618 -18.34 -13.38 -5.28
CA MET A 618 -17.88 -14.26 -4.20
C MET A 618 -18.43 -13.82 -2.84
N LEU A 619 -18.50 -12.50 -2.57
CA LEU A 619 -19.07 -11.98 -1.33
C LEU A 619 -20.56 -12.28 -1.23
N ALA A 620 -21.32 -12.06 -2.30
CA ALA A 620 -22.76 -12.32 -2.35
C ALA A 620 -23.07 -13.81 -2.16
N GLU A 621 -22.32 -14.70 -2.82
CA GLU A 621 -22.43 -16.16 -2.67
C GLU A 621 -22.22 -16.59 -1.22
N LYS A 622 -21.16 -16.08 -0.56
CA LYS A 622 -20.89 -16.40 0.84
C LYS A 622 -21.93 -15.81 1.81
N ILE A 623 -22.44 -14.61 1.56
CA ILE A 623 -23.53 -14.02 2.33
C ILE A 623 -24.79 -14.89 2.23
N GLU A 624 -25.12 -15.36 1.03
CA GLU A 624 -26.27 -16.20 0.79
C GLU A 624 -26.11 -17.61 1.42
N GLU A 625 -24.95 -18.24 1.25
CA GLU A 625 -24.60 -19.56 1.80
C GLU A 625 -24.71 -19.58 3.33
N HIS A 626 -24.11 -18.57 3.97
CA HIS A 626 -24.00 -18.52 5.44
C HIS A 626 -25.09 -17.67 6.11
N LYS A 627 -26.04 -17.13 5.32
CA LYS A 627 -27.16 -16.29 5.80
C LYS A 627 -26.70 -15.09 6.63
N ALA A 628 -25.59 -14.48 6.24
CA ALA A 628 -25.04 -13.30 6.89
C ALA A 628 -25.94 -12.06 6.60
N ASN A 629 -26.11 -11.19 7.60
CA ASN A 629 -26.76 -9.91 7.38
C ASN A 629 -25.76 -8.89 6.81
N ALA A 630 -26.21 -8.09 5.86
CA ALA A 630 -25.41 -7.00 5.30
C ALA A 630 -25.97 -5.64 5.67
N TRP A 631 -25.10 -4.73 6.07
CA TRP A 631 -25.43 -3.43 6.60
C TRP A 631 -24.59 -2.32 5.93
N LEU A 632 -25.20 -1.16 5.66
CA LEU A 632 -24.50 0.08 5.34
C LEU A 632 -24.54 0.97 6.56
N LEU A 633 -23.39 1.22 7.20
CA LEU A 633 -23.24 2.03 8.40
C LEU A 633 -22.53 3.35 8.07
N ASN A 634 -23.24 4.47 8.21
CA ASN A 634 -22.71 5.78 7.93
C ASN A 634 -22.20 6.46 9.21
N THR A 635 -20.90 6.68 9.31
CA THR A 635 -20.24 7.38 10.41
C THR A 635 -20.02 8.88 10.13
N GLY A 636 -20.62 9.38 9.05
CA GLY A 636 -20.47 10.74 8.55
C GLY A 636 -21.34 11.76 9.28
N TRP A 637 -21.90 12.71 8.55
CA TRP A 637 -22.68 13.81 9.06
C TRP A 637 -24.17 13.48 9.16
N VAL A 638 -24.82 14.11 10.11
CA VAL A 638 -26.27 14.01 10.34
C VAL A 638 -26.87 15.40 10.52
N GLY A 639 -28.15 15.55 10.17
CA GLY A 639 -28.90 16.80 10.24
C GLY A 639 -28.62 17.78 9.12
N ALA A 640 -27.43 17.75 8.54
CA ALA A 640 -27.01 18.55 7.37
C ALA A 640 -25.64 18.04 6.89
N GLY A 641 -25.12 18.60 5.79
CA GLY A 641 -23.75 18.35 5.33
C GLY A 641 -22.71 19.05 6.19
N ALA A 642 -21.44 18.60 6.05
CA ALA A 642 -20.29 19.12 6.79
C ALA A 642 -20.10 20.64 6.67
N THR A 643 -20.37 21.19 5.48
CA THR A 643 -20.23 22.62 5.16
C THR A 643 -21.55 23.41 5.32
N THR A 644 -22.67 22.75 5.64
CA THR A 644 -24.01 23.35 5.69
C THR A 644 -24.65 23.30 7.07
N GLY A 645 -23.85 23.08 8.12
CA GLY A 645 -24.29 23.10 9.53
C GLY A 645 -24.51 21.73 10.17
N GLY A 646 -24.22 20.65 9.46
CA GLY A 646 -24.30 19.29 10.01
C GLY A 646 -23.26 18.99 11.08
N LYS A 647 -23.52 17.98 11.88
CA LYS A 647 -22.58 17.45 12.88
C LYS A 647 -22.23 16.02 12.55
N ARG A 648 -20.98 15.63 12.77
CA ARG A 648 -20.60 14.22 12.62
C ARG A 648 -21.43 13.37 13.58
N CYS A 649 -21.89 12.21 13.11
CA CYS A 649 -22.64 11.26 13.93
C CYS A 649 -21.82 10.93 15.20
N PRO A 650 -22.37 11.17 16.41
CA PRO A 650 -21.65 10.87 17.63
C PRO A 650 -21.30 9.38 17.75
N LEU A 651 -20.06 9.08 18.12
CA LEU A 651 -19.55 7.70 18.25
C LEU A 651 -20.45 6.83 19.14
N LYS A 652 -21.05 7.39 20.19
CA LYS A 652 -21.97 6.67 21.05
C LYS A 652 -23.18 6.09 20.30
N TYR A 653 -23.71 6.80 19.30
CA TYR A 653 -24.82 6.29 18.48
C TYR A 653 -24.35 5.23 17.49
N THR A 654 -23.18 5.41 16.90
CA THR A 654 -22.59 4.39 16.03
C THR A 654 -22.34 3.08 16.79
N ARG A 655 -21.83 3.17 18.04
CA ARG A 655 -21.66 1.98 18.90
C ARG A 655 -22.99 1.35 19.31
N ALA A 656 -24.00 2.16 19.66
CA ALA A 656 -25.34 1.64 19.95
C ALA A 656 -25.97 0.90 18.76
N ILE A 657 -25.77 1.41 17.54
CA ILE A 657 -26.18 0.72 16.30
C ILE A 657 -25.46 -0.63 16.17
N LEU A 658 -24.14 -0.66 16.42
CA LEU A 658 -23.36 -1.91 16.36
C LEU A 658 -23.81 -2.90 17.44
N ASP A 659 -24.04 -2.44 18.67
CA ASP A 659 -24.58 -3.29 19.74
C ASP A 659 -25.92 -3.93 19.30
N ALA A 660 -26.80 -3.16 18.66
CA ALA A 660 -28.09 -3.64 18.16
C ALA A 660 -27.97 -4.57 16.92
N ILE A 661 -26.90 -4.41 16.11
CA ILE A 661 -26.54 -5.37 15.05
C ILE A 661 -26.07 -6.69 15.68
N HIS A 662 -25.16 -6.62 16.63
CA HIS A 662 -24.56 -7.79 17.27
C HIS A 662 -25.58 -8.60 18.09
N SER A 663 -26.47 -7.92 18.82
CA SER A 663 -27.57 -8.59 19.56
C SER A 663 -28.64 -9.20 18.64
N GLY A 664 -28.67 -8.78 17.36
CA GLY A 664 -29.68 -9.20 16.39
C GLY A 664 -31.02 -8.45 16.51
N GLU A 665 -31.10 -7.44 17.39
CA GLU A 665 -32.32 -6.62 17.55
C GLU A 665 -32.69 -5.94 16.25
N LEU A 666 -31.72 -5.32 15.56
CA LEU A 666 -31.97 -4.65 14.28
C LEU A 666 -32.43 -5.61 13.16
N ALA A 667 -32.16 -6.90 13.25
CA ALA A 667 -32.65 -7.84 12.22
C ALA A 667 -34.18 -8.01 12.24
N ASN A 668 -34.83 -7.69 13.38
CA ASN A 668 -36.24 -7.96 13.66
C ASN A 668 -37.13 -6.72 13.83
N VAL A 669 -36.62 -5.50 13.61
CA VAL A 669 -37.40 -4.27 13.66
C VAL A 669 -38.15 -4.00 12.36
N GLU A 670 -39.10 -3.06 12.39
CA GLU A 670 -39.76 -2.56 11.18
C GLU A 670 -38.82 -1.62 10.41
N TYR A 671 -38.88 -1.72 9.09
CA TYR A 671 -38.11 -0.88 8.16
C TYR A 671 -39.00 0.04 7.35
N GLU A 672 -38.47 1.21 7.00
CA GLU A 672 -39.00 2.07 5.94
C GLU A 672 -38.01 2.13 4.76
N VAL A 673 -38.53 2.34 3.56
CA VAL A 673 -37.69 2.49 2.36
C VAL A 673 -37.25 3.94 2.22
N TYR A 674 -35.94 4.14 2.06
CA TYR A 674 -35.35 5.44 1.77
C TYR A 674 -35.32 5.66 0.24
N ASP A 675 -36.25 6.49 -0.28
CA ASP A 675 -36.70 6.52 -1.66
C ASP A 675 -35.57 6.52 -2.72
N THR A 676 -34.69 7.51 -2.75
CA THR A 676 -33.71 7.68 -3.84
C THR A 676 -32.72 6.52 -3.93
N PHE A 677 -32.31 5.96 -2.81
CA PHE A 677 -31.33 4.88 -2.74
C PHE A 677 -31.97 3.50 -2.55
N GLY A 678 -33.25 3.42 -2.34
CA GLY A 678 -33.99 2.17 -2.10
C GLY A 678 -33.54 1.42 -0.84
N LEU A 679 -32.85 2.09 0.08
CA LEU A 679 -32.27 1.48 1.27
C LEU A 679 -33.34 1.19 2.33
N SER A 680 -33.23 0.03 2.99
CA SER A 680 -34.10 -0.36 4.10
C SER A 680 -33.56 0.25 5.41
N VAL A 681 -34.23 1.30 5.91
CA VAL A 681 -33.85 2.03 7.14
C VAL A 681 -34.73 1.56 8.29
N PRO A 682 -34.15 1.16 9.44
CA PRO A 682 -34.93 0.77 10.62
C PRO A 682 -35.70 1.99 11.17
N LYS A 683 -36.96 1.79 11.53
CA LYS A 683 -37.78 2.85 12.12
C LYS A 683 -37.35 3.22 13.54
N THR A 684 -36.76 2.26 14.24
CA THR A 684 -36.26 2.43 15.61
C THR A 684 -34.92 1.70 15.79
N CYS A 685 -34.05 2.22 16.66
CA CYS A 685 -32.82 1.58 17.10
C CYS A 685 -32.57 1.89 18.58
N PRO A 686 -32.27 0.89 19.42
CA PRO A 686 -32.03 1.13 20.84
C PRO A 686 -30.95 2.17 21.10
N ASN A 687 -31.20 3.09 22.03
CA ASN A 687 -30.26 4.15 22.41
C ASN A 687 -29.88 5.16 21.32
N VAL A 688 -30.60 5.17 20.18
CA VAL A 688 -30.45 6.14 19.10
C VAL A 688 -31.76 6.86 18.89
N PRO A 689 -31.76 8.23 18.83
CA PRO A 689 -32.98 8.96 18.51
C PRO A 689 -33.56 8.58 17.16
N ASP A 690 -34.84 8.25 17.09
CA ASP A 690 -35.51 7.79 15.86
C ASP A 690 -35.44 8.82 14.71
N GLU A 691 -35.44 10.11 15.06
CA GLU A 691 -35.30 11.19 14.06
C GLU A 691 -33.97 11.17 13.34
N LEU A 692 -32.88 10.63 13.95
CA LEU A 692 -31.57 10.55 13.33
C LEU A 692 -31.50 9.42 12.29
N LEU A 693 -32.32 8.39 12.44
CA LEU A 693 -32.26 7.21 11.54
C LEU A 693 -32.63 7.56 10.11
N ASN A 694 -33.52 8.53 9.91
CA ASN A 694 -33.89 8.99 8.56
C ASN A 694 -33.45 10.44 8.35
N PRO A 695 -32.46 10.70 7.46
CA PRO A 695 -31.93 12.04 7.20
C PRO A 695 -32.99 13.06 6.78
N ALA A 696 -34.05 12.65 6.09
CA ALA A 696 -35.12 13.55 5.70
C ALA A 696 -35.90 14.12 6.91
N LYS A 697 -35.97 13.37 8.04
CA LYS A 697 -36.66 13.79 9.27
C LYS A 697 -35.78 14.68 10.16
N SER A 698 -34.47 14.47 10.12
CA SER A 698 -33.50 15.20 10.95
C SER A 698 -32.87 16.40 10.22
N TRP A 699 -33.22 16.66 8.96
CA TRP A 699 -32.57 17.69 8.17
C TRP A 699 -32.88 19.10 8.67
N ASN A 700 -31.82 19.84 9.04
CA ASN A 700 -31.88 21.22 9.50
C ASN A 700 -30.83 22.12 8.81
N GLY A 701 -30.25 21.62 7.72
CA GLY A 701 -29.21 22.33 6.95
C GLY A 701 -29.76 23.46 6.10
N THR A 702 -28.89 24.38 5.71
CA THR A 702 -29.19 25.50 4.80
C THR A 702 -29.33 25.09 3.33
N ALA A 703 -28.84 23.92 2.97
CA ALA A 703 -28.93 23.38 1.61
C ALA A 703 -30.27 22.63 1.40
N ASP A 704 -30.71 22.56 0.13
CA ASP A 704 -31.87 21.76 -0.24
C ASP A 704 -31.55 20.25 -0.12
N PHE A 705 -32.23 19.57 0.78
CA PHE A 705 -32.06 18.15 1.04
C PHE A 705 -32.19 17.29 -0.23
N LYS A 706 -33.25 17.48 -1.02
CA LYS A 706 -33.49 16.72 -2.24
C LYS A 706 -32.38 16.93 -3.24
N GLY A 707 -31.94 18.18 -3.42
CA GLY A 707 -30.82 18.50 -4.30
C GLY A 707 -29.52 17.83 -3.89
N GLU A 708 -29.21 17.72 -2.58
CA GLU A 708 -28.00 17.02 -2.10
C GLU A 708 -28.11 15.49 -2.28
N VAL A 709 -29.30 14.92 -2.03
CA VAL A 709 -29.60 13.49 -2.31
C VAL A 709 -29.41 13.16 -3.79
N GLU A 710 -29.99 13.99 -4.69
CA GLU A 710 -29.84 13.81 -6.14
C GLU A 710 -28.40 13.94 -6.61
N LYS A 711 -27.63 14.88 -6.04
CA LYS A 711 -26.20 15.05 -6.38
C LYS A 711 -25.41 13.80 -6.02
N LEU A 712 -25.62 13.26 -4.81
CA LEU A 712 -24.93 12.05 -4.38
C LEU A 712 -25.34 10.84 -5.23
N GLY A 713 -26.64 10.68 -5.51
CA GLY A 713 -27.16 9.62 -6.39
C GLY A 713 -26.51 9.65 -7.78
N LYS A 714 -26.36 10.84 -8.39
CA LYS A 714 -25.67 11.00 -9.68
C LYS A 714 -24.21 10.59 -9.63
N LEU A 715 -23.49 10.91 -8.53
CA LEU A 715 -22.10 10.50 -8.36
C LEU A 715 -21.97 8.97 -8.29
N PHE A 716 -22.87 8.30 -7.57
CA PHE A 716 -22.91 6.83 -7.53
C PHE A 716 -23.15 6.24 -8.93
N MET A 717 -24.17 6.72 -9.65
CA MET A 717 -24.49 6.25 -11.01
C MET A 717 -23.28 6.47 -11.96
N GLU A 718 -22.65 7.64 -11.93
CA GLU A 718 -21.50 7.94 -12.78
C GLU A 718 -20.30 7.04 -12.44
N ASN A 719 -20.04 6.80 -11.15
CA ASN A 719 -18.98 5.89 -10.75
C ASN A 719 -19.24 4.46 -11.21
N PHE A 720 -20.51 4.00 -11.15
CA PHE A 720 -20.85 2.60 -11.44
C PHE A 720 -20.75 2.25 -12.92
N LYS A 721 -20.82 3.22 -13.85
CA LYS A 721 -20.66 3.02 -15.30
C LYS A 721 -19.42 2.22 -15.70
N LYS A 722 -18.39 2.23 -14.88
CA LYS A 722 -17.13 1.48 -15.12
C LYS A 722 -17.27 -0.04 -14.98
N TYR A 723 -18.41 -0.50 -14.44
CA TYR A 723 -18.64 -1.90 -14.06
C TYR A 723 -19.94 -2.46 -14.66
N GLU A 724 -20.62 -1.66 -15.50
CA GLU A 724 -21.89 -2.04 -16.12
C GLU A 724 -21.77 -3.23 -17.07
N ASP A 725 -20.58 -3.43 -17.67
CA ASP A 725 -20.26 -4.50 -18.60
C ASP A 725 -20.33 -5.90 -17.97
N GLU A 726 -20.06 -6.02 -16.66
CA GLU A 726 -20.13 -7.29 -15.93
C GLU A 726 -21.24 -7.36 -14.88
N ALA A 727 -21.98 -6.25 -14.67
CA ALA A 727 -23.05 -6.18 -13.69
C ALA A 727 -24.35 -6.81 -14.22
N THR A 728 -25.05 -7.55 -13.34
CA THR A 728 -26.39 -8.06 -13.69
C THR A 728 -27.42 -6.92 -13.64
N PRO A 729 -28.57 -7.06 -14.41
CA PRO A 729 -29.62 -6.05 -14.35
C PRO A 729 -30.19 -5.79 -12.96
N GLU A 730 -30.16 -6.79 -12.07
CA GLU A 730 -30.62 -6.70 -10.68
C GLU A 730 -29.68 -5.82 -9.86
N VAL A 731 -28.37 -5.99 -10.03
CA VAL A 731 -27.35 -5.14 -9.36
C VAL A 731 -27.43 -3.70 -9.86
N LEU A 732 -27.64 -3.48 -11.16
CA LEU A 732 -27.83 -2.13 -11.73
C LEU A 732 -29.07 -1.44 -11.15
N LYS A 733 -30.18 -2.18 -10.97
CA LYS A 733 -31.42 -1.67 -10.36
C LYS A 733 -31.29 -1.41 -8.86
N ALA A 734 -30.32 -2.01 -8.19
CA ALA A 734 -30.10 -1.83 -6.76
C ALA A 734 -29.38 -0.50 -6.42
N GLY A 735 -28.91 0.22 -7.43
CA GLY A 735 -28.34 1.56 -7.29
C GLY A 735 -29.37 2.67 -7.08
N PRO A 736 -28.89 3.92 -6.88
CA PRO A 736 -29.80 5.07 -6.70
C PRO A 736 -30.62 5.35 -7.97
N HIS A 737 -31.91 5.69 -7.75
CA HIS A 737 -32.83 6.12 -8.81
C HIS A 737 -32.99 7.65 -8.77
N VAL A 738 -32.27 8.35 -9.67
CA VAL A 738 -32.39 9.79 -9.83
C VAL A 738 -33.15 10.09 -11.11
N CYS A 739 -34.29 10.81 -11.03
CA CYS A 739 -35.03 11.23 -12.19
C CYS A 739 -34.18 12.13 -13.09
N CYS A 740 -33.87 11.67 -14.31
CA CYS A 740 -33.13 12.43 -15.31
C CYS A 740 -33.99 13.52 -16.01
N CYS A 741 -35.20 13.80 -15.53
CA CYS A 741 -36.03 14.87 -16.11
C CYS A 741 -35.42 16.25 -15.76
N PRO A 742 -35.02 17.05 -16.75
CA PRO A 742 -34.69 18.46 -16.46
C PRO A 742 -35.98 19.13 -15.93
N LYS A 743 -35.86 19.78 -14.78
CA LYS A 743 -36.93 20.69 -14.33
C LYS A 743 -37.10 21.75 -15.40
N HIS A 744 -38.24 21.73 -16.13
CA HIS A 744 -38.70 22.83 -16.99
C HIS A 744 -39.05 24.05 -16.14
#